data_7a8a08f4d48761a76ce662b0565e0273
#
_entry.id   7a8a08f4d48761a76ce662b0565e0273
#
_cell.length_a   1.000
_cell.length_b   1.000
_cell.length_c   1.000
_cell.angle_alpha   90.00
_cell.angle_beta   90.00
_cell.angle_gamma   90.00
#
_symmetry.space_group_name_H-M   'P 1'
#
loop_
_entity.id
_entity.type
_entity.pdbx_description
1 polymer ?
#
loop_
_entity_poly.entity_id
_entity_poly.type
_entity_poly.pdbx_seq_one_letter_code
_entity_poly.pdbx_strand_id
1 'polypeptide(L)'
;LDTAPDFENFEKADVSEELLEEANGKYRDLKGFPRYLAFGIAVATTLIIFYTAFAGVFLPMVQRSIIICSMSALTFLWCPTTKKSKFDRSKVPVYDWIMVAMSIFSFVWTVSNNERFMTRVPFASEIQTLDYVVALALVFMIIEVGRRTLGISISIITLAFIAYAFLGPYCPAMFRYKGITLAKFVEQTYLTTEGMFGSLTGMAATLLFGFLAFGTFLQCVGADKYFMDICISVAGRRRGGPAKVAVISSAAMGTISGSSIANVVTTGTLTIPMMKKTGYTAEEAGAIETCASTGGQIMPPIMGTGAFILAETVGVPYSDVCFVSIIPAILFYIAIYFLVDLIARKRNLHGLPASDIRPLKQTMHAGGVFFIPILILVVLLVLGYTPFLSGVGCALLILLIGQIRKDTRVSAKKIVFALEDCAKSLMSIGGVIFCASLIVSMINITGLMMKTSAIILSFSQGKLWLTLLLVALIAYILGMGLPISTSYIILATLSAPAIVSLGVDMLVVHLTIFWFTQLATITPPVCMTAFAAAGIAQGQPMKTGFTALKMGFTFYYVPVLFVYSQLINGAWWVQCIIAVFAIIAIYFLGTFTEKYFMGDLGNIQRFTGLAIFAVIYFMMFDGLTMPMRGALLALAVALIASLYIVQKKKQQAAA
;
A
#
# COMPACT_ATOMS: atom_id res chain seq x y z
N LEU A 1 41.25 10.99 -0.92
CA LEU A 1 39.79 11.11 -1.00
C LEU A 1 39.17 10.15 -2.06
N ASP A 2 39.99 9.22 -2.61
CA ASP A 2 39.67 8.33 -3.73
C ASP A 2 39.78 6.85 -3.32
N THR A 3 38.95 6.37 -2.44
CA THR A 3 38.63 4.93 -2.28
C THR A 3 37.28 4.79 -1.61
N ALA A 4 36.23 5.34 -2.21
CA ALA A 4 34.90 4.87 -1.94
C ALA A 4 34.74 3.49 -2.62
N PRO A 5 34.25 2.44 -1.95
CA PRO A 5 33.84 1.23 -2.65
C PRO A 5 32.81 1.62 -3.68
N ASP A 6 33.15 1.39 -4.93
CA ASP A 6 32.34 1.73 -6.09
C ASP A 6 31.16 0.74 -6.12
N PHE A 7 30.02 1.11 -5.50
CA PHE A 7 28.78 0.34 -5.60
C PHE A 7 28.22 0.33 -7.03
N GLU A 8 28.78 1.13 -7.95
CA GLU A 8 28.50 1.03 -9.38
C GLU A 8 29.03 -0.28 -9.99
N ASN A 9 30.00 -0.95 -9.35
CA ASN A 9 30.53 -2.27 -9.73
C ASN A 9 29.80 -3.47 -9.06
N PHE A 10 28.77 -3.29 -8.26
CA PHE A 10 27.75 -4.32 -8.17
C PHE A 10 27.10 -4.35 -9.56
N GLU A 11 27.52 -5.31 -10.41
CA GLU A 11 26.88 -5.60 -11.68
C GLU A 11 25.38 -5.43 -11.45
N LYS A 12 24.80 -4.44 -12.14
CA LYS A 12 23.36 -4.29 -12.21
C LYS A 12 22.88 -5.70 -12.48
N ALA A 13 22.23 -6.33 -11.48
CA ALA A 13 21.70 -7.67 -11.67
C ALA A 13 21.13 -7.64 -13.06
N ASP A 14 21.46 -8.64 -13.88
CA ASP A 14 20.88 -8.80 -15.20
C ASP A 14 19.36 -8.90 -15.00
N VAL A 15 18.77 -7.73 -14.70
CA VAL A 15 17.34 -7.53 -14.62
C VAL A 15 16.92 -7.88 -16.02
N SER A 16 16.25 -9.01 -16.17
CA SER A 16 15.88 -9.51 -17.48
C SER A 16 15.37 -8.31 -18.28
N GLU A 17 15.88 -8.11 -19.47
CA GLU A 17 15.47 -6.99 -20.35
C GLU A 17 13.95 -6.87 -20.40
N GLU A 18 13.23 -8.00 -20.27
CA GLU A 18 11.78 -8.09 -20.12
C GLU A 18 11.20 -7.29 -18.94
N LEU A 19 11.84 -7.30 -17.75
CA LEU A 19 11.33 -6.55 -16.58
C LEU A 19 11.66 -5.05 -16.68
N LEU A 20 12.82 -4.72 -17.23
CA LEU A 20 13.15 -3.33 -17.59
C LEU A 20 12.27 -2.85 -18.74
N GLU A 21 11.96 -3.69 -19.73
CA GLU A 21 11.00 -3.41 -20.78
C GLU A 21 9.57 -3.33 -20.22
N GLU A 22 9.18 -4.13 -19.26
CA GLU A 22 7.87 -4.06 -18.62
C GLU A 22 7.72 -2.80 -17.76
N ALA A 23 8.75 -2.42 -17.01
CA ALA A 23 8.80 -1.17 -16.27
C ALA A 23 8.88 0.06 -17.19
N ASN A 24 9.71 0.02 -18.25
CA ASN A 24 9.85 1.07 -19.23
C ASN A 24 8.72 1.04 -20.29
N GLY A 25 8.10 -0.12 -20.54
CA GLY A 25 7.01 -0.29 -21.50
C GLY A 25 5.63 0.21 -21.04
N LYS A 26 5.55 0.73 -19.80
CA LYS A 26 4.31 1.28 -19.24
C LYS A 26 3.89 2.59 -19.92
N TYR A 27 4.85 3.35 -20.44
CA TYR A 27 4.61 4.66 -21.04
C TYR A 27 5.10 4.72 -22.48
N ARG A 28 4.48 5.61 -23.28
CA ARG A 28 4.89 5.93 -24.64
C ARG A 28 6.17 6.78 -24.63
N ASP A 29 7.03 6.55 -25.63
CA ASP A 29 8.16 7.44 -25.93
C ASP A 29 7.66 8.62 -26.79
N LEU A 30 7.04 9.59 -26.14
CA LEU A 30 6.44 10.75 -26.82
C LEU A 30 7.51 11.70 -27.33
N LYS A 31 7.37 12.15 -28.59
CA LYS A 31 8.23 13.14 -29.23
C LYS A 31 7.39 14.29 -29.82
N GLY A 32 7.99 15.48 -29.93
CA GLY A 32 7.32 16.63 -30.50
C GLY A 32 6.11 17.14 -29.71
N PHE A 33 5.07 17.59 -30.40
CA PHE A 33 3.89 18.23 -29.82
C PHE A 33 3.20 17.41 -28.71
N PRO A 34 2.94 16.10 -28.84
CA PRO A 34 2.32 15.32 -27.77
C PRO A 34 3.14 15.32 -26.49
N ARG A 35 4.47 15.33 -26.58
CA ARG A 35 5.36 15.39 -25.41
C ARG A 35 5.24 16.72 -24.67
N TYR A 36 5.24 17.83 -25.41
CA TYR A 36 5.10 19.17 -24.84
C TYR A 36 3.73 19.37 -24.21
N LEU A 37 2.66 18.88 -24.86
CA LEU A 37 1.31 18.95 -24.35
C LEU A 37 1.17 18.16 -23.03
N ALA A 38 1.61 16.90 -23.01
CA ALA A 38 1.57 16.06 -21.82
C ALA A 38 2.38 16.69 -20.67
N PHE A 39 3.57 17.19 -20.96
CA PHE A 39 4.40 17.89 -20.01
C PHE A 39 3.70 19.15 -19.46
N GLY A 40 3.11 19.95 -20.33
CA GLY A 40 2.36 21.15 -19.93
C GLY A 40 1.17 20.85 -19.03
N ILE A 41 0.36 19.84 -19.37
CA ILE A 41 -0.78 19.41 -18.53
C ILE A 41 -0.27 18.90 -17.17
N ALA A 42 0.78 18.08 -17.15
CA ALA A 42 1.33 17.51 -15.92
C ALA A 42 1.84 18.59 -14.96
N VAL A 43 2.68 19.49 -15.48
CA VAL A 43 3.25 20.60 -14.67
C VAL A 43 2.16 21.56 -14.21
N ALA A 44 1.22 21.95 -15.10
CA ALA A 44 0.12 22.83 -14.76
C ALA A 44 -0.76 22.24 -13.65
N THR A 45 -1.15 20.96 -13.79
CA THR A 45 -1.96 20.28 -12.78
C THR A 45 -1.22 20.23 -11.43
N THR A 46 0.06 19.85 -11.42
CA THR A 46 0.87 19.81 -10.20
C THR A 46 0.97 21.18 -9.53
N LEU A 47 1.21 22.25 -10.31
CA LEU A 47 1.29 23.62 -9.78
C LEU A 47 -0.07 24.11 -9.26
N ILE A 48 -1.17 23.80 -9.94
CA ILE A 48 -2.51 24.15 -9.46
C ILE A 48 -2.78 23.46 -8.10
N ILE A 49 -2.44 22.18 -7.96
CA ILE A 49 -2.64 21.48 -6.70
C ILE A 49 -1.72 22.06 -5.60
N PHE A 50 -0.47 22.39 -5.92
CA PHE A 50 0.43 23.07 -4.98
C PHE A 50 -0.16 24.41 -4.52
N TYR A 51 -0.68 25.21 -5.45
CA TYR A 51 -1.36 26.45 -5.11
C TYR A 51 -2.53 26.22 -4.14
N THR A 52 -3.39 25.22 -4.41
CA THR A 52 -4.54 24.93 -3.55
C THR A 52 -4.17 24.41 -2.16
N ALA A 53 -2.96 23.89 -1.97
CA ALA A 53 -2.48 23.48 -0.64
C ALA A 53 -2.27 24.70 0.30
N PHE A 54 -1.91 25.87 -0.25
CA PHE A 54 -1.65 27.08 0.53
C PHE A 54 -2.80 28.09 0.47
N ALA A 55 -3.46 28.20 -0.69
CA ALA A 55 -4.53 29.19 -0.91
C ALA A 55 -5.93 28.67 -0.56
N GLY A 56 -6.06 27.37 -0.28
CA GLY A 56 -7.34 26.70 -0.08
C GLY A 56 -7.86 26.00 -1.34
N VAL A 57 -8.60 24.91 -1.13
CA VAL A 57 -9.15 24.09 -2.22
C VAL A 57 -10.29 24.77 -2.93
N PHE A 58 -10.42 24.54 -4.23
CA PHE A 58 -11.56 24.99 -5.02
C PHE A 58 -12.85 24.27 -4.60
N LEU A 59 -13.98 24.71 -5.13
CA LEU A 59 -15.26 24.03 -4.97
C LEU A 59 -15.13 22.54 -5.33
N PRO A 60 -15.80 21.62 -4.61
CA PRO A 60 -15.55 20.20 -4.73
C PRO A 60 -15.59 19.66 -6.17
N MET A 61 -16.60 20.02 -6.95
CA MET A 61 -16.71 19.55 -8.34
C MET A 61 -15.59 20.11 -9.23
N VAL A 62 -15.16 21.36 -9.02
CA VAL A 62 -14.06 21.98 -9.78
C VAL A 62 -12.75 21.30 -9.46
N GLN A 63 -12.40 21.20 -8.17
CA GLN A 63 -11.15 20.56 -7.73
C GLN A 63 -11.03 19.11 -8.23
N ARG A 64 -12.13 18.35 -8.13
CA ARG A 64 -12.16 16.93 -8.52
C ARG A 64 -12.19 16.75 -10.04
N SER A 65 -12.83 17.67 -10.79
CA SER A 65 -12.80 17.63 -12.27
C SER A 65 -11.41 17.94 -12.82
N ILE A 66 -10.64 18.87 -12.20
CA ILE A 66 -9.24 19.11 -12.55
C ILE A 66 -8.48 17.78 -12.54
N ILE A 67 -8.59 17.01 -11.48
CA ILE A 67 -7.85 15.75 -11.33
C ILE A 67 -8.35 14.68 -12.29
N ILE A 68 -9.65 14.40 -12.36
CA ILE A 68 -10.18 13.36 -13.23
C ILE A 68 -9.81 13.65 -14.69
N CYS A 69 -10.06 14.87 -15.16
CA CYS A 69 -9.88 15.21 -16.59
C CYS A 69 -8.40 15.31 -16.96
N SER A 70 -7.56 15.93 -16.10
CA SER A 70 -6.12 16.00 -16.38
C SER A 70 -5.44 14.63 -16.34
N MET A 71 -5.74 13.80 -15.34
CA MET A 71 -5.16 12.45 -15.23
C MET A 71 -5.69 11.54 -16.36
N SER A 72 -6.94 11.70 -16.79
CA SER A 72 -7.46 11.00 -17.96
C SER A 72 -6.72 11.41 -19.24
N ALA A 73 -6.60 12.71 -19.50
CA ALA A 73 -5.86 13.23 -20.65
C ALA A 73 -4.40 12.74 -20.67
N LEU A 74 -3.71 12.79 -19.51
CA LEU A 74 -2.34 12.29 -19.37
C LEU A 74 -2.25 10.77 -19.60
N THR A 75 -3.23 10.00 -19.13
CA THR A 75 -3.27 8.55 -19.37
C THR A 75 -3.39 8.27 -20.87
N PHE A 76 -4.26 8.98 -21.61
CA PHE A 76 -4.41 8.77 -23.04
C PHE A 76 -3.19 9.22 -23.85
N LEU A 77 -2.43 10.20 -23.37
CA LEU A 77 -1.18 10.60 -23.98
C LEU A 77 -0.04 9.62 -23.65
N TRP A 78 0.15 9.28 -22.37
CA TRP A 78 1.31 8.49 -21.95
C TRP A 78 1.11 6.97 -22.05
N CYS A 79 -0.08 6.45 -21.73
CA CYS A 79 -0.29 5.00 -21.69
C CYS A 79 -0.82 4.46 -23.01
N PRO A 80 -0.14 3.48 -23.63
CA PRO A 80 -0.64 2.85 -24.86
C PRO A 80 -1.89 2.02 -24.59
N THR A 81 -2.76 1.90 -25.58
CA THR A 81 -3.97 1.06 -25.52
C THR A 81 -3.60 -0.42 -25.44
N THR A 82 -2.58 -0.83 -26.17
CA THR A 82 -2.08 -2.20 -26.23
C THR A 82 -0.56 -2.22 -26.02
N LYS A 83 -0.10 -2.85 -24.96
CA LYS A 83 1.33 -2.94 -24.60
C LYS A 83 2.20 -3.60 -25.69
N LYS A 84 1.61 -4.46 -26.54
CA LYS A 84 2.33 -5.23 -27.58
C LYS A 84 2.53 -4.49 -28.90
N SER A 85 1.81 -3.38 -29.16
CA SER A 85 1.89 -2.67 -30.45
C SER A 85 3.05 -1.66 -30.46
N LYS A 86 4.06 -1.89 -31.30
CA LYS A 86 5.17 -0.94 -31.51
C LYS A 86 4.67 0.42 -32.02
N PHE A 87 3.62 0.45 -32.85
CA PHE A 87 3.01 1.68 -33.38
C PHE A 87 2.37 2.50 -32.26
N ASP A 88 1.65 1.85 -31.35
CA ASP A 88 0.95 2.50 -30.23
C ASP A 88 1.93 3.04 -29.16
N ARG A 89 3.19 2.56 -29.15
CA ARG A 89 4.26 3.06 -28.27
C ARG A 89 4.98 4.30 -28.81
N SER A 90 5.03 4.47 -30.13
CA SER A 90 5.80 5.56 -30.77
C SER A 90 4.97 6.79 -31.14
N LYS A 91 3.66 6.65 -31.28
CA LYS A 91 2.74 7.73 -31.69
C LYS A 91 1.45 7.66 -30.89
N VAL A 92 0.78 8.82 -30.71
CA VAL A 92 -0.57 8.89 -30.14
C VAL A 92 -1.57 8.63 -31.25
N PRO A 93 -2.36 7.54 -31.20
CA PRO A 93 -3.39 7.24 -32.18
C PRO A 93 -4.53 8.28 -32.17
N VAL A 94 -5.27 8.39 -33.28
CA VAL A 94 -6.37 9.36 -33.44
C VAL A 94 -7.45 9.20 -32.36
N TYR A 95 -7.79 7.97 -32.02
CA TYR A 95 -8.78 7.71 -30.97
C TYR A 95 -8.34 8.22 -29.58
N ASP A 96 -7.04 8.22 -29.27
CA ASP A 96 -6.53 8.80 -28.02
C ASP A 96 -6.58 10.33 -28.03
N TRP A 97 -6.38 10.96 -29.19
CA TRP A 97 -6.62 12.40 -29.35
C TRP A 97 -8.09 12.77 -29.14
N ILE A 98 -9.04 11.94 -29.59
CA ILE A 98 -10.47 12.13 -29.33
C ILE A 98 -10.72 12.04 -27.82
N MET A 99 -10.11 11.08 -27.13
CA MET A 99 -10.25 10.94 -25.65
C MET A 99 -9.66 12.13 -24.89
N VAL A 100 -8.52 12.66 -25.35
CA VAL A 100 -7.94 13.89 -24.78
C VAL A 100 -8.88 15.08 -24.99
N ALA A 101 -9.42 15.25 -26.19
CA ALA A 101 -10.39 16.31 -26.49
C ALA A 101 -11.66 16.18 -25.63
N MET A 102 -12.18 14.96 -25.46
CA MET A 102 -13.32 14.66 -24.58
C MET A 102 -13.00 14.99 -23.11
N SER A 103 -11.78 14.71 -22.66
CA SER A 103 -11.36 15.05 -21.27
C SER A 103 -11.37 16.56 -21.06
N ILE A 104 -10.84 17.33 -22.02
CA ILE A 104 -10.83 18.79 -21.98
C ILE A 104 -12.25 19.36 -22.06
N PHE A 105 -13.07 18.84 -22.96
CA PHE A 105 -14.47 19.25 -23.09
C PHE A 105 -15.25 18.98 -21.81
N SER A 106 -15.11 17.78 -21.22
CA SER A 106 -15.78 17.43 -19.96
C SER A 106 -15.35 18.33 -18.81
N PHE A 107 -14.07 18.70 -18.74
CA PHE A 107 -13.57 19.65 -17.77
C PHE A 107 -14.24 21.03 -17.95
N VAL A 108 -14.18 21.58 -19.16
CA VAL A 108 -14.76 22.90 -19.46
C VAL A 108 -16.27 22.90 -19.17
N TRP A 109 -16.99 21.88 -19.60
CA TRP A 109 -18.43 21.74 -19.34
C TRP A 109 -18.75 21.71 -17.84
N THR A 110 -18.03 20.87 -17.08
CA THR A 110 -18.24 20.73 -15.63
C THR A 110 -17.96 22.05 -14.90
N VAL A 111 -16.87 22.73 -15.21
CA VAL A 111 -16.50 23.99 -14.56
C VAL A 111 -17.48 25.13 -14.92
N SER A 112 -17.85 25.24 -16.21
CA SER A 112 -18.77 26.29 -16.68
C SER A 112 -20.20 26.12 -16.13
N ASN A 113 -20.62 24.88 -15.81
CA ASN A 113 -21.93 24.59 -15.25
C ASN A 113 -21.92 24.32 -13.73
N ASN A 114 -20.79 24.58 -13.05
CA ASN A 114 -20.64 24.24 -11.64
C ASN A 114 -21.70 24.92 -10.75
N GLU A 115 -22.02 26.19 -11.01
CA GLU A 115 -23.06 26.92 -10.26
C GLU A 115 -24.44 26.24 -10.43
N ARG A 116 -24.79 25.86 -11.67
CA ARG A 116 -26.02 25.10 -11.94
C ARG A 116 -26.04 23.77 -11.19
N PHE A 117 -24.92 23.03 -11.15
CA PHE A 117 -24.84 21.75 -10.44
C PHE A 117 -25.01 21.92 -8.93
N MET A 118 -24.48 22.98 -8.36
CA MET A 118 -24.56 23.25 -6.93
C MET A 118 -25.95 23.73 -6.47
N THR A 119 -26.72 24.35 -7.38
CA THR A 119 -28.06 24.90 -7.06
C THR A 119 -29.19 23.91 -7.39
N ARG A 120 -28.92 22.80 -8.06
CA ARG A 120 -29.92 21.77 -8.38
C ARG A 120 -30.43 21.07 -7.15
N VAL A 121 -31.70 20.62 -7.20
CA VAL A 121 -32.25 19.65 -6.25
C VAL A 121 -31.96 18.24 -6.79
N PRO A 122 -31.10 17.46 -6.13
CA PRO A 122 -30.77 16.10 -6.58
C PRO A 122 -32.01 15.23 -6.79
N PHE A 123 -32.00 14.46 -7.86
CA PHE A 123 -33.08 13.53 -8.27
C PHE A 123 -34.46 14.18 -8.58
N ALA A 124 -34.57 15.51 -8.54
CA ALA A 124 -35.81 16.22 -8.83
C ALA A 124 -35.69 17.20 -10.01
N SER A 125 -34.53 17.86 -10.17
CA SER A 125 -34.31 18.80 -11.27
C SER A 125 -34.05 18.06 -12.59
N GLU A 126 -34.51 18.61 -13.71
CA GLU A 126 -34.27 18.06 -15.04
C GLU A 126 -32.78 18.01 -15.40
N ILE A 127 -32.37 16.94 -16.08
CA ILE A 127 -31.01 16.72 -16.55
C ILE A 127 -30.94 17.15 -18.03
N GLN A 128 -29.98 18.00 -18.37
CA GLN A 128 -29.78 18.43 -19.74
C GLN A 128 -29.17 17.30 -20.60
N THR A 129 -29.46 17.27 -21.90
CA THR A 129 -28.96 16.23 -22.82
C THR A 129 -27.42 16.16 -22.81
N LEU A 130 -26.73 17.30 -22.73
CA LEU A 130 -25.27 17.32 -22.67
C LEU A 130 -24.73 16.76 -21.35
N ASP A 131 -25.46 16.83 -20.24
CA ASP A 131 -25.05 16.20 -18.99
C ASP A 131 -25.02 14.67 -19.13
N TYR A 132 -25.97 14.06 -19.84
CA TYR A 132 -25.93 12.63 -20.17
C TYR A 132 -24.70 12.27 -20.99
N VAL A 133 -24.39 13.06 -22.04
CA VAL A 133 -23.25 12.81 -22.91
C VAL A 133 -21.94 12.91 -22.13
N VAL A 134 -21.76 13.97 -21.36
CA VAL A 134 -20.52 14.18 -20.56
C VAL A 134 -20.38 13.13 -19.47
N ALA A 135 -21.46 12.78 -18.78
CA ALA A 135 -21.45 11.75 -17.74
C ALA A 135 -21.03 10.38 -18.31
N LEU A 136 -21.65 9.94 -19.39
CA LEU A 136 -21.31 8.65 -20.03
C LEU A 136 -19.90 8.66 -20.62
N ALA A 137 -19.46 9.78 -21.19
CA ALA A 137 -18.10 9.96 -21.67
C ALA A 137 -17.07 9.84 -20.52
N LEU A 138 -17.31 10.50 -19.39
CA LEU A 138 -16.44 10.42 -18.21
C LEU A 138 -16.41 9.00 -17.62
N VAL A 139 -17.55 8.33 -17.49
CA VAL A 139 -17.63 6.94 -17.04
C VAL A 139 -16.78 6.03 -17.93
N PHE A 140 -16.95 6.16 -19.26
CA PHE A 140 -16.15 5.40 -20.21
C PHE A 140 -14.65 5.70 -20.09
N MET A 141 -14.28 6.98 -19.98
CA MET A 141 -12.88 7.39 -19.80
C MET A 141 -12.29 6.82 -18.51
N ILE A 142 -13.01 6.85 -17.39
CA ILE A 142 -12.55 6.31 -16.11
C ILE A 142 -12.29 4.81 -16.22
N ILE A 143 -13.19 4.05 -16.86
CA ILE A 143 -13.03 2.61 -17.06
C ILE A 143 -11.80 2.32 -17.91
N GLU A 144 -11.61 3.12 -18.98
CA GLU A 144 -10.46 2.97 -19.88
C GLU A 144 -9.14 3.41 -19.21
N VAL A 145 -9.14 4.46 -18.38
CA VAL A 145 -8.01 4.86 -17.54
C VAL A 145 -7.62 3.72 -16.59
N GLY A 146 -8.60 3.12 -15.89
CA GLY A 146 -8.37 1.96 -15.03
C GLY A 146 -7.74 0.79 -15.79
N ARG A 147 -8.26 0.48 -16.99
CA ARG A 147 -7.73 -0.59 -17.83
C ARG A 147 -6.27 -0.37 -18.25
N ARG A 148 -5.91 0.87 -18.61
CA ARG A 148 -4.55 1.20 -19.07
C ARG A 148 -3.54 1.28 -17.94
N THR A 149 -3.94 1.78 -16.77
CA THR A 149 -3.03 2.00 -15.64
C THR A 149 -2.82 0.74 -14.81
N LEU A 150 -3.88 -0.07 -14.60
CA LEU A 150 -3.90 -1.20 -13.67
C LEU A 150 -4.16 -2.55 -14.34
N GLY A 151 -4.68 -2.54 -15.55
CA GLY A 151 -5.07 -3.75 -16.26
C GLY A 151 -6.59 -3.98 -16.29
N ILE A 152 -6.99 -5.07 -16.94
CA ILE A 152 -8.40 -5.31 -17.27
C ILE A 152 -9.27 -5.66 -16.07
N SER A 153 -8.69 -6.17 -14.99
CA SER A 153 -9.42 -6.68 -13.81
C SER A 153 -10.30 -5.62 -13.16
N ILE A 154 -9.76 -4.41 -12.92
CA ILE A 154 -10.52 -3.32 -12.29
C ILE A 154 -11.67 -2.84 -13.17
N SER A 155 -11.46 -2.80 -14.49
CA SER A 155 -12.48 -2.38 -15.45
C SER A 155 -13.63 -3.40 -15.51
N ILE A 156 -13.33 -4.69 -15.49
CA ILE A 156 -14.35 -5.75 -15.44
C ILE A 156 -15.18 -5.62 -14.16
N ILE A 157 -14.53 -5.41 -13.01
CA ILE A 157 -15.23 -5.25 -11.73
C ILE A 157 -16.10 -3.98 -11.75
N THR A 158 -15.58 -2.86 -12.21
CA THR A 158 -16.35 -1.61 -12.34
C THR A 158 -17.57 -1.81 -13.23
N LEU A 159 -17.39 -2.45 -14.39
CA LEU A 159 -18.50 -2.78 -15.31
C LEU A 159 -19.51 -3.75 -14.66
N ALA A 160 -19.04 -4.74 -13.88
CA ALA A 160 -19.94 -5.66 -13.18
C ALA A 160 -20.83 -4.95 -12.15
N PHE A 161 -20.29 -3.98 -11.38
CA PHE A 161 -21.08 -3.18 -10.46
C PHE A 161 -22.05 -2.24 -11.19
N ILE A 162 -21.63 -1.65 -12.31
CA ILE A 162 -22.54 -0.85 -13.15
C ILE A 162 -23.64 -1.74 -13.74
N ALA A 163 -23.29 -2.91 -14.29
CA ALA A 163 -24.28 -3.86 -14.82
C ALA A 163 -25.25 -4.33 -13.73
N TYR A 164 -24.75 -4.63 -12.52
CA TYR A 164 -25.60 -4.96 -11.39
C TYR A 164 -26.60 -3.84 -11.07
N ALA A 165 -26.17 -2.57 -11.15
CA ALA A 165 -27.04 -1.43 -10.90
C ALA A 165 -28.24 -1.37 -11.85
N PHE A 166 -28.10 -1.78 -13.10
CA PHE A 166 -29.19 -1.84 -14.06
C PHE A 166 -29.96 -3.17 -14.03
N LEU A 167 -29.26 -4.28 -13.86
CA LEU A 167 -29.80 -5.64 -13.92
C LEU A 167 -30.38 -6.16 -12.59
N GLY A 168 -30.50 -5.31 -11.58
CA GLY A 168 -31.00 -5.67 -10.26
C GLY A 168 -32.27 -6.51 -10.21
N PRO A 169 -33.30 -6.27 -11.05
CA PRO A 169 -34.51 -7.07 -11.07
C PRO A 169 -34.30 -8.52 -11.49
N TYR A 170 -33.29 -8.80 -12.29
CA TYR A 170 -32.95 -10.13 -12.82
C TYR A 170 -31.97 -10.91 -11.95
N CYS A 171 -31.45 -10.30 -10.89
CA CYS A 171 -30.53 -10.96 -9.97
C CYS A 171 -31.23 -12.01 -9.10
N PRO A 172 -30.49 -13.02 -8.57
CA PRO A 172 -31.01 -13.97 -7.59
C PRO A 172 -31.66 -13.27 -6.41
N ALA A 173 -32.64 -13.90 -5.76
CA ALA A 173 -33.51 -13.31 -4.70
C ALA A 173 -32.70 -12.56 -3.62
N MET A 174 -31.54 -13.10 -3.21
CA MET A 174 -30.64 -12.54 -2.22
C MET A 174 -30.06 -11.17 -2.63
N PHE A 175 -29.82 -10.95 -3.92
CA PHE A 175 -29.25 -9.72 -4.49
C PHE A 175 -30.27 -8.89 -5.28
N ARG A 176 -31.51 -9.38 -5.43
CA ARG A 176 -32.55 -8.72 -6.21
C ARG A 176 -32.94 -7.36 -5.63
N TYR A 177 -33.04 -6.36 -6.50
CA TYR A 177 -33.60 -5.05 -6.17
C TYR A 177 -34.24 -4.40 -7.42
N LYS A 178 -34.86 -3.23 -7.24
CA LYS A 178 -35.67 -2.57 -8.28
C LYS A 178 -34.96 -2.19 -9.57
N GLY A 179 -33.61 -2.08 -9.54
CA GLY A 179 -32.81 -1.50 -10.62
C GLY A 179 -32.85 0.04 -10.63
N ILE A 180 -31.98 0.65 -11.43
CA ILE A 180 -31.92 2.10 -11.61
C ILE A 180 -32.21 2.49 -13.05
N THR A 181 -32.73 3.71 -13.25
CA THR A 181 -32.88 4.33 -14.57
C THR A 181 -31.58 5.02 -14.99
N LEU A 182 -31.40 5.28 -16.29
CA LEU A 182 -30.25 6.04 -16.79
C LEU A 182 -30.16 7.44 -16.14
N ALA A 183 -31.29 8.10 -15.92
CA ALA A 183 -31.33 9.40 -15.25
C ALA A 183 -30.75 9.31 -13.82
N LYS A 184 -31.17 8.31 -13.03
CA LYS A 184 -30.62 8.07 -11.70
C LYS A 184 -29.13 7.73 -11.71
N PHE A 185 -28.68 6.97 -12.72
CA PHE A 185 -27.28 6.65 -12.90
C PHE A 185 -26.46 7.92 -13.13
N VAL A 186 -26.86 8.77 -14.07
CA VAL A 186 -26.17 10.03 -14.39
C VAL A 186 -26.20 10.99 -13.20
N GLU A 187 -27.34 11.12 -12.56
CA GLU A 187 -27.47 11.94 -11.35
C GLU A 187 -26.45 11.51 -10.28
N GLN A 188 -26.46 10.22 -9.92
CA GLN A 188 -25.60 9.66 -8.89
C GLN A 188 -24.11 9.73 -9.25
N THR A 189 -23.76 9.45 -10.51
CA THR A 189 -22.35 9.34 -10.89
C THR A 189 -21.68 10.66 -11.23
N TYR A 190 -22.44 11.63 -11.79
CA TYR A 190 -21.88 12.85 -12.35
C TYR A 190 -22.38 14.14 -11.70
N LEU A 191 -23.69 14.24 -11.42
CA LEU A 191 -24.32 15.49 -10.98
C LEU A 191 -24.30 15.71 -9.47
N THR A 192 -23.80 14.74 -8.72
CA THR A 192 -23.63 14.81 -7.27
C THR A 192 -22.17 14.59 -6.87
N THR A 193 -21.86 14.87 -5.61
CA THR A 193 -20.54 14.57 -5.02
C THR A 193 -20.46 13.15 -4.42
N GLU A 194 -21.35 12.25 -4.83
CA GLU A 194 -21.40 10.85 -4.36
C GLU A 194 -20.86 9.84 -5.39
N GLY A 195 -20.61 10.30 -6.61
CA GLY A 195 -20.14 9.47 -7.71
C GLY A 195 -18.66 9.70 -8.06
N MET A 196 -18.39 10.01 -9.33
CA MET A 196 -17.03 10.30 -9.83
C MET A 196 -16.38 11.46 -9.07
N PHE A 197 -17.15 12.45 -8.68
CA PHE A 197 -16.73 13.57 -7.87
C PHE A 197 -16.92 13.32 -6.37
N GLY A 198 -16.87 12.07 -5.94
CA GLY A 198 -17.01 11.65 -4.54
C GLY A 198 -15.80 12.01 -3.67
N SER A 199 -15.89 11.68 -2.35
CA SER A 199 -14.84 11.95 -1.36
C SER A 199 -13.51 11.30 -1.73
N LEU A 200 -13.53 10.09 -2.28
CA LEU A 200 -12.32 9.38 -2.73
C LEU A 200 -11.53 10.17 -3.78
N THR A 201 -12.22 10.76 -4.75
CA THR A 201 -11.57 11.62 -5.76
C THR A 201 -11.08 12.93 -5.14
N GLY A 202 -11.81 13.48 -4.18
CA GLY A 202 -11.38 14.64 -3.39
C GLY A 202 -10.09 14.38 -2.65
N MET A 203 -9.98 13.23 -2.01
CA MET A 203 -8.77 12.80 -1.31
C MET A 203 -7.56 12.64 -2.26
N ALA A 204 -7.77 12.12 -3.47
CA ALA A 204 -6.72 12.05 -4.48
C ALA A 204 -6.21 13.44 -4.89
N ALA A 205 -7.12 14.41 -4.93
CA ALA A 205 -6.83 15.80 -5.29
C ALA A 205 -6.13 16.62 -4.18
N THR A 206 -6.04 16.08 -2.98
CA THR A 206 -5.53 16.80 -1.80
C THR A 206 -4.51 15.95 -1.04
N LEU A 207 -4.99 15.20 -0.07
CA LEU A 207 -4.19 14.45 0.90
C LEU A 207 -3.19 13.51 0.23
N LEU A 208 -3.65 12.68 -0.69
CA LEU A 208 -2.79 11.71 -1.37
C LEU A 208 -1.71 12.40 -2.21
N PHE A 209 -2.09 13.44 -2.95
CA PHE A 209 -1.14 14.19 -3.76
C PHE A 209 -0.03 14.82 -2.91
N GLY A 210 -0.34 15.38 -1.73
CA GLY A 210 0.65 15.97 -0.83
C GLY A 210 1.76 15.01 -0.47
N PHE A 211 1.42 13.76 -0.14
CA PHE A 211 2.40 12.73 0.20
C PHE A 211 3.14 12.17 -1.02
N LEU A 212 2.46 12.05 -2.17
CA LEU A 212 3.13 11.68 -3.43
C LEU A 212 4.19 12.71 -3.82
N ALA A 213 3.87 14.00 -3.70
CA ALA A 213 4.81 15.08 -3.93
C ALA A 213 6.00 14.99 -2.98
N PHE A 214 5.77 14.79 -1.67
CA PHE A 214 6.82 14.60 -0.69
C PHE A 214 7.77 13.46 -1.09
N GLY A 215 7.24 12.27 -1.40
CA GLY A 215 8.04 11.11 -1.81
C GLY A 215 8.82 11.36 -3.10
N THR A 216 8.18 11.97 -4.11
CA THR A 216 8.81 12.28 -5.41
C THR A 216 9.96 13.28 -5.25
N PHE A 217 9.79 14.33 -4.44
CA PHE A 217 10.85 15.30 -4.20
C PHE A 217 12.00 14.74 -3.36
N LEU A 218 11.71 13.83 -2.43
CA LEU A 218 12.72 13.11 -1.66
C LEU A 218 13.62 12.26 -2.59
N GLN A 219 13.03 11.56 -3.55
CA GLN A 219 13.76 10.82 -4.58
C GLN A 219 14.51 11.76 -5.53
N CYS A 220 13.93 12.90 -5.87
CA CYS A 220 14.54 13.90 -6.75
C CYS A 220 15.88 14.41 -6.21
N VAL A 221 16.00 14.60 -4.90
CA VAL A 221 17.26 15.01 -4.25
C VAL A 221 18.22 13.83 -3.98
N GLY A 222 17.79 12.57 -4.25
CA GLY A 222 18.59 11.36 -4.06
C GLY A 222 18.69 10.92 -2.60
N ALA A 223 17.73 11.27 -1.74
CA ALA A 223 17.73 10.90 -0.34
C ALA A 223 17.60 9.39 -0.10
N ASP A 224 16.99 8.66 -1.04
CA ASP A 224 16.84 7.21 -1.06
C ASP A 224 18.18 6.47 -0.93
N LYS A 225 19.21 6.93 -1.63
CA LYS A 225 20.58 6.37 -1.53
C LYS A 225 21.15 6.49 -0.12
N TYR A 226 20.97 7.66 0.52
CA TYR A 226 21.49 7.89 1.87
C TYR A 226 20.74 7.04 2.92
N PHE A 227 19.43 6.84 2.78
CA PHE A 227 18.69 5.96 3.65
C PHE A 227 19.15 4.51 3.53
N MET A 228 19.43 4.04 2.32
CA MET A 228 19.98 2.71 2.08
C MET A 228 21.35 2.56 2.75
N ASP A 229 22.27 3.52 2.55
CA ASP A 229 23.60 3.51 3.17
C ASP A 229 23.53 3.48 4.70
N ILE A 230 22.59 4.20 5.32
CA ILE A 230 22.36 4.18 6.77
C ILE A 230 21.91 2.78 7.21
N CYS A 231 20.97 2.16 6.49
CA CYS A 231 20.51 0.81 6.80
C CYS A 231 21.63 -0.24 6.69
N ILE A 232 22.50 -0.13 5.68
CA ILE A 232 23.67 -0.98 5.52
C ILE A 232 24.64 -0.78 6.69
N SER A 233 24.88 0.47 7.09
CA SER A 233 25.76 0.79 8.22
C SER A 233 25.28 0.21 9.55
N VAL A 234 23.94 0.17 9.77
CA VAL A 234 23.33 -0.31 11.02
C VAL A 234 23.27 -1.84 11.08
N ALA A 235 22.87 -2.49 10.00
CA ALA A 235 22.51 -3.91 10.01
C ALA A 235 23.47 -4.81 9.22
N GLY A 236 24.27 -4.26 8.29
CA GLY A 236 25.04 -5.04 7.32
C GLY A 236 26.06 -6.02 7.92
N ARG A 237 26.70 -5.66 9.04
CA ARG A 237 27.70 -6.53 9.72
C ARG A 237 27.10 -7.68 10.51
N ARG A 238 25.80 -7.62 10.83
CA ARG A 238 25.16 -8.64 11.66
C ARG A 238 25.00 -9.94 10.89
N ARG A 239 24.87 -11.07 11.62
CA ARG A 239 24.54 -12.36 11.00
C ARG A 239 23.29 -12.22 10.12
N GLY A 240 23.34 -12.70 8.88
CA GLY A 240 22.28 -12.47 7.90
C GLY A 240 22.08 -10.99 7.55
N GLY A 241 23.16 -10.18 7.63
CA GLY A 241 23.14 -8.74 7.47
C GLY A 241 22.36 -8.23 6.26
N PRO A 242 22.63 -8.73 5.04
CA PRO A 242 21.90 -8.28 3.84
C PRO A 242 20.39 -8.41 3.92
N ALA A 243 19.88 -9.49 4.47
CA ALA A 243 18.44 -9.68 4.66
C ALA A 243 17.86 -8.76 5.75
N LYS A 244 18.62 -8.49 6.82
CA LYS A 244 18.24 -7.50 7.84
C LYS A 244 18.27 -6.07 7.29
N VAL A 245 19.23 -5.77 6.41
CA VAL A 245 19.26 -4.50 5.65
C VAL A 245 18.02 -4.38 4.79
N ALA A 246 17.62 -5.44 4.05
CA ALA A 246 16.42 -5.44 3.25
C ALA A 246 15.17 -5.11 4.09
N VAL A 247 15.02 -5.74 5.27
CA VAL A 247 13.88 -5.49 6.18
C VAL A 247 13.84 -4.04 6.65
N ILE A 248 14.98 -3.49 7.10
CA ILE A 248 15.04 -2.13 7.66
C ILE A 248 14.93 -1.07 6.55
N SER A 249 15.62 -1.28 5.41
CA SER A 249 15.55 -0.33 4.30
C SER A 249 14.17 -0.30 3.64
N SER A 250 13.52 -1.46 3.47
CA SER A 250 12.16 -1.50 2.95
C SER A 250 11.15 -0.92 3.93
N ALA A 251 11.38 -1.01 5.26
CA ALA A 251 10.60 -0.28 6.23
C ALA A 251 10.75 1.23 6.04
N ALA A 252 11.99 1.73 5.96
CA ALA A 252 12.27 3.15 5.79
C ALA A 252 11.77 3.69 4.45
N MET A 253 12.02 2.98 3.34
CA MET A 253 11.58 3.39 2.00
C MET A 253 10.08 3.20 1.81
N GLY A 254 9.48 2.19 2.44
CA GLY A 254 8.05 1.93 2.44
C GLY A 254 7.25 3.08 3.06
N THR A 255 7.78 3.71 4.12
CA THR A 255 7.16 4.91 4.71
C THR A 255 7.11 6.10 3.75
N ILE A 256 7.83 6.07 2.66
CA ILE A 256 7.94 7.15 1.68
C ILE A 256 7.19 6.83 0.39
N SER A 257 7.33 5.61 -0.12
CA SER A 257 6.78 5.21 -1.43
C SER A 257 5.29 4.81 -1.38
N GLY A 258 4.82 4.27 -0.25
CA GLY A 258 3.46 3.77 -0.10
C GLY A 258 3.05 2.65 -1.07
N SER A 259 3.98 2.14 -1.89
CA SER A 259 3.75 1.09 -2.89
C SER A 259 4.72 -0.06 -2.70
N SER A 260 4.19 -1.26 -2.46
CA SER A 260 5.03 -2.47 -2.27
C SER A 260 5.85 -2.82 -3.53
N ILE A 261 5.27 -2.69 -4.72
CA ILE A 261 5.97 -2.98 -5.98
C ILE A 261 7.08 -1.96 -6.24
N ALA A 262 6.79 -0.66 -6.07
CA ALA A 262 7.80 0.39 -6.22
C ALA A 262 8.93 0.22 -5.21
N ASN A 263 8.62 -0.17 -3.97
CA ASN A 263 9.61 -0.45 -2.94
C ASN A 263 10.52 -1.63 -3.32
N VAL A 264 9.96 -2.76 -3.78
CA VAL A 264 10.74 -3.90 -4.30
C VAL A 264 11.67 -3.47 -5.42
N VAL A 265 11.21 -2.65 -6.36
CA VAL A 265 12.06 -2.19 -7.47
C VAL A 265 13.19 -1.28 -6.97
N THR A 266 12.92 -0.42 -5.98
CA THR A 266 13.91 0.53 -5.46
C THR A 266 14.94 -0.14 -4.55
N THR A 267 14.49 -0.91 -3.54
CA THR A 267 15.38 -1.54 -2.56
C THR A 267 15.88 -2.91 -3.02
N GLY A 268 15.01 -3.70 -3.66
CA GLY A 268 15.29 -5.08 -4.02
C GLY A 268 16.36 -5.24 -5.11
N THR A 269 16.52 -4.25 -5.99
CA THR A 269 17.62 -4.25 -6.99
C THR A 269 19.00 -4.27 -6.34
N LEU A 270 19.13 -3.76 -5.12
CA LEU A 270 20.36 -3.80 -4.34
C LEU A 270 20.36 -4.94 -3.32
N THR A 271 19.28 -5.10 -2.55
CA THR A 271 19.22 -6.02 -1.41
C THR A 271 19.14 -7.49 -1.84
N ILE A 272 18.40 -7.82 -2.91
CA ILE A 272 18.25 -9.18 -3.41
C ILE A 272 19.61 -9.76 -3.87
N PRO A 273 20.40 -9.09 -4.73
CA PRO A 273 21.74 -9.57 -5.07
C PRO A 273 22.66 -9.72 -3.86
N MET A 274 22.60 -8.79 -2.90
CA MET A 274 23.38 -8.88 -1.65
C MET A 274 23.00 -10.12 -0.83
N MET A 275 21.70 -10.44 -0.71
CA MET A 275 21.21 -11.65 -0.02
C MET A 275 21.68 -12.92 -0.72
N LYS A 276 21.59 -12.98 -2.05
CA LYS A 276 22.06 -14.14 -2.84
C LYS A 276 23.55 -14.38 -2.66
N LYS A 277 24.38 -13.32 -2.70
CA LYS A 277 25.83 -13.43 -2.47
C LYS A 277 26.19 -13.97 -1.08
N THR A 278 25.34 -13.76 -0.07
CA THR A 278 25.55 -14.26 1.30
C THR A 278 24.93 -15.63 1.57
N GLY A 279 24.32 -16.28 0.57
CA GLY A 279 23.87 -17.66 0.65
C GLY A 279 22.36 -17.86 0.80
N TYR A 280 21.54 -16.81 0.67
CA TYR A 280 20.09 -16.97 0.52
C TYR A 280 19.75 -17.51 -0.88
N THR A 281 18.72 -18.35 -0.99
CA THR A 281 18.21 -18.75 -2.30
C THR A 281 17.51 -17.60 -3.00
N ALA A 282 17.35 -17.69 -4.33
CA ALA A 282 16.66 -16.65 -5.10
C ALA A 282 15.22 -16.43 -4.58
N GLU A 283 14.51 -17.53 -4.30
CA GLU A 283 13.14 -17.48 -3.80
C GLU A 283 13.05 -16.89 -2.38
N GLU A 284 14.01 -17.20 -1.51
CA GLU A 284 14.06 -16.63 -0.16
C GLU A 284 14.38 -15.14 -0.19
N ALA A 285 15.38 -14.74 -0.96
CA ALA A 285 15.74 -13.32 -1.12
C ALA A 285 14.56 -12.52 -1.70
N GLY A 286 13.89 -13.06 -2.73
CA GLY A 286 12.68 -12.47 -3.27
C GLY A 286 11.52 -12.41 -2.28
N ALA A 287 11.33 -13.45 -1.47
CA ALA A 287 10.26 -13.49 -0.47
C ALA A 287 10.48 -12.53 0.70
N ILE A 288 11.72 -12.42 1.20
CA ILE A 288 12.10 -11.46 2.25
C ILE A 288 11.82 -10.03 1.77
N GLU A 289 12.28 -9.69 0.57
CA GLU A 289 12.07 -8.37 -0.02
C GLU A 289 10.57 -8.10 -0.25
N THR A 290 9.82 -9.10 -0.73
CA THR A 290 8.36 -9.01 -0.92
C THR A 290 7.64 -8.66 0.39
N CYS A 291 7.91 -9.40 1.46
CA CYS A 291 7.29 -9.16 2.76
C CYS A 291 7.70 -7.80 3.35
N ALA A 292 9.00 -7.49 3.32
CA ALA A 292 9.50 -6.23 3.83
C ALA A 292 8.89 -5.02 3.09
N SER A 293 8.82 -5.10 1.76
CA SER A 293 8.23 -4.04 0.93
C SER A 293 6.71 -3.92 1.10
N THR A 294 6.00 -5.03 1.31
CA THR A 294 4.55 -5.00 1.60
C THR A 294 4.28 -4.34 2.95
N GLY A 295 5.11 -4.60 3.96
CA GLY A 295 5.04 -3.94 5.25
C GLY A 295 5.16 -2.42 5.18
N GLY A 296 5.81 -1.86 4.16
CA GLY A 296 5.88 -0.42 3.93
C GLY A 296 4.51 0.25 3.78
N GLN A 297 3.51 -0.49 3.32
CA GLN A 297 2.15 0.05 3.17
C GLN A 297 1.39 0.22 4.49
N ILE A 298 1.84 -0.44 5.55
CA ILE A 298 1.25 -0.31 6.89
C ILE A 298 2.13 0.52 7.84
N MET A 299 3.31 0.97 7.40
CA MET A 299 4.28 1.68 8.25
C MET A 299 4.08 3.19 8.17
N PRO A 300 3.70 3.86 9.29
CA PRO A 300 3.63 5.32 9.35
C PRO A 300 5.00 5.99 9.10
N PRO A 301 5.03 7.27 8.69
CA PRO A 301 3.93 8.22 8.65
C PRO A 301 3.13 8.27 7.34
N ILE A 302 3.65 7.78 6.19
CA ILE A 302 2.95 7.96 4.91
C ILE A 302 2.03 6.77 4.61
N MET A 303 2.51 5.52 4.86
CA MET A 303 1.72 4.31 4.62
C MET A 303 1.32 4.14 3.13
N GLY A 304 0.51 3.14 2.82
CA GLY A 304 -0.09 2.98 1.50
C GLY A 304 -1.35 3.81 1.31
N THR A 305 -1.77 3.97 0.05
CA THR A 305 -2.98 4.73 -0.31
C THR A 305 -4.25 4.22 0.38
N GLY A 306 -4.30 2.94 0.74
CA GLY A 306 -5.42 2.36 1.49
C GLY A 306 -5.59 2.95 2.89
N ALA A 307 -4.52 3.38 3.56
CA ALA A 307 -4.60 4.00 4.88
C ALA A 307 -5.26 5.39 4.85
N PHE A 308 -5.04 6.15 3.78
CA PHE A 308 -5.72 7.43 3.57
C PHE A 308 -7.22 7.23 3.35
N ILE A 309 -7.54 6.23 2.51
CA ILE A 309 -8.93 5.85 2.24
C ILE A 309 -9.63 5.39 3.53
N LEU A 310 -8.90 4.68 4.40
CA LEU A 310 -9.38 4.26 5.70
C LEU A 310 -9.74 5.48 6.56
N ALA A 311 -8.84 6.45 6.70
CA ALA A 311 -9.09 7.67 7.46
C ALA A 311 -10.35 8.40 6.99
N GLU A 312 -10.49 8.59 5.68
CA GLU A 312 -11.65 9.24 5.06
C GLU A 312 -12.94 8.45 5.27
N THR A 313 -12.89 7.11 5.09
CA THR A 313 -14.08 6.25 5.20
C THR A 313 -14.59 6.16 6.64
N VAL A 314 -13.69 6.13 7.60
CA VAL A 314 -14.01 6.11 9.04
C VAL A 314 -14.38 7.51 9.55
N GLY A 315 -13.92 8.58 8.87
CA GLY A 315 -14.16 9.95 9.28
C GLY A 315 -13.28 10.41 10.45
N VAL A 316 -12.05 9.84 10.55
CA VAL A 316 -11.07 10.21 11.57
C VAL A 316 -9.89 10.95 10.96
N PRO A 317 -9.19 11.81 11.72
CA PRO A 317 -7.93 12.39 11.27
C PRO A 317 -6.93 11.32 10.84
N TYR A 318 -6.19 11.57 9.77
CA TYR A 318 -5.16 10.63 9.31
C TYR A 318 -4.06 10.36 10.37
N SER A 319 -3.76 11.36 11.21
CA SER A 319 -2.86 11.21 12.35
C SER A 319 -3.26 10.05 13.27
N ASP A 320 -4.56 9.89 13.53
CA ASP A 320 -5.06 8.84 14.43
C ASP A 320 -4.81 7.47 13.83
N VAL A 321 -5.05 7.31 12.51
CA VAL A 321 -4.71 6.08 11.79
C VAL A 321 -3.21 5.79 11.86
N CYS A 322 -2.37 6.83 11.73
CA CYS A 322 -0.92 6.67 11.89
C CYS A 322 -0.56 6.19 13.30
N PHE A 323 -1.09 6.83 14.34
CA PHE A 323 -0.76 6.47 15.74
C PHE A 323 -1.14 5.03 16.07
N VAL A 324 -2.35 4.60 15.75
CA VAL A 324 -2.79 3.23 16.03
C VAL A 324 -2.05 2.17 15.20
N SER A 325 -1.46 2.57 14.07
CA SER A 325 -0.71 1.67 13.19
C SER A 325 0.74 1.49 13.59
N ILE A 326 1.32 2.33 14.44
CA ILE A 326 2.76 2.28 14.81
C ILE A 326 3.12 0.93 15.42
N ILE A 327 2.44 0.54 16.49
CA ILE A 327 2.74 -0.71 17.21
C ILE A 327 2.54 -1.93 16.32
N PRO A 328 1.39 -2.10 15.63
CA PRO A 328 1.20 -3.19 14.68
C PRO A 328 2.27 -3.28 13.59
N ALA A 329 2.64 -2.16 12.99
CA ALA A 329 3.66 -2.12 11.94
C ALA A 329 5.05 -2.53 12.48
N ILE A 330 5.42 -2.07 13.66
CA ILE A 330 6.66 -2.48 14.34
C ILE A 330 6.63 -3.99 14.61
N LEU A 331 5.52 -4.54 15.10
CA LEU A 331 5.37 -5.98 15.31
C LEU A 331 5.56 -6.77 14.02
N PHE A 332 5.04 -6.28 12.89
CA PHE A 332 5.24 -6.90 11.60
C PHE A 332 6.72 -6.95 11.18
N TYR A 333 7.44 -5.83 11.29
CA TYR A 333 8.86 -5.79 10.93
C TYR A 333 9.74 -6.60 11.87
N ILE A 334 9.42 -6.63 13.17
CA ILE A 334 10.09 -7.50 14.15
C ILE A 334 9.88 -8.98 13.79
N ALA A 335 8.70 -9.36 13.33
CA ALA A 335 8.41 -10.73 12.91
C ALA A 335 9.30 -11.16 11.73
N ILE A 336 9.37 -10.34 10.68
CA ILE A 336 10.24 -10.64 9.53
C ILE A 336 11.71 -10.65 9.96
N TYR A 337 12.12 -9.70 10.79
CA TYR A 337 13.49 -9.65 11.32
C TYR A 337 13.87 -10.92 12.09
N PHE A 338 12.98 -11.46 12.92
CA PHE A 338 13.22 -12.72 13.62
C PHE A 338 13.29 -13.91 12.70
N LEU A 339 12.40 -13.99 11.69
CA LEU A 339 12.45 -15.06 10.68
C LEU A 339 13.78 -15.06 9.94
N VAL A 340 14.22 -13.88 9.49
CA VAL A 340 15.50 -13.70 8.80
C VAL A 340 16.67 -14.09 9.72
N ASP A 341 16.62 -13.72 11.01
CA ASP A 341 17.66 -14.09 11.99
C ASP A 341 17.70 -15.60 12.24
N LEU A 342 16.53 -16.26 12.34
CA LEU A 342 16.44 -17.71 12.51
C LEU A 342 16.98 -18.46 11.28
N ILE A 343 16.63 -18.02 10.06
CA ILE A 343 17.19 -18.57 8.81
C ILE A 343 18.71 -18.42 8.79
N ALA A 344 19.20 -17.21 9.12
CA ALA A 344 20.64 -16.93 9.13
C ALA A 344 21.39 -17.75 10.18
N ARG A 345 20.82 -17.96 11.36
CA ARG A 345 21.40 -18.83 12.40
C ARG A 345 21.43 -20.28 11.97
N LYS A 346 20.32 -20.78 11.42
CA LYS A 346 20.20 -22.16 10.95
C LYS A 346 21.23 -22.52 9.89
N ARG A 347 21.49 -21.60 8.96
CA ARG A 347 22.43 -21.81 7.84
C ARG A 347 23.82 -21.24 8.09
N ASN A 348 24.06 -20.66 9.26
CA ASN A 348 25.33 -19.99 9.61
C ASN A 348 25.75 -18.90 8.59
N LEU A 349 24.77 -18.13 8.10
CA LEU A 349 25.03 -17.05 7.12
C LEU A 349 25.72 -15.88 7.81
N HIS A 350 26.75 -15.33 7.15
CA HIS A 350 27.51 -14.20 7.67
C HIS A 350 26.90 -12.84 7.26
N GLY A 351 27.42 -11.77 7.85
CA GLY A 351 27.16 -10.39 7.41
C GLY A 351 28.07 -9.96 6.28
N LEU A 352 27.91 -8.71 5.84
CA LEU A 352 28.80 -8.10 4.87
C LEU A 352 30.19 -7.87 5.46
N PRO A 353 31.27 -7.96 4.64
CA PRO A 353 32.61 -7.60 5.05
C PRO A 353 32.69 -6.16 5.56
N ALA A 354 33.58 -5.91 6.50
CA ALA A 354 33.72 -4.57 7.08
C ALA A 354 34.20 -3.52 6.04
N SER A 355 34.91 -3.96 5.01
CA SER A 355 35.34 -3.15 3.86
C SER A 355 34.20 -2.55 3.07
N ASP A 356 33.07 -3.25 3.01
CA ASP A 356 31.92 -2.89 2.20
C ASP A 356 30.89 -2.01 2.95
N ILE A 357 31.21 -1.63 4.19
CA ILE A 357 30.28 -0.88 5.06
C ILE A 357 30.90 0.44 5.49
N ARG A 358 30.28 1.54 5.08
CA ARG A 358 30.67 2.86 5.57
C ARG A 358 30.33 3.02 7.06
N PRO A 359 31.19 3.69 7.86
CA PRO A 359 30.89 3.98 9.27
C PRO A 359 29.60 4.80 9.40
N LEU A 360 28.73 4.42 10.34
CA LEU A 360 27.44 5.08 10.57
C LEU A 360 27.57 6.60 10.75
N LYS A 361 28.62 7.06 11.45
CA LYS A 361 28.87 8.50 11.66
C LYS A 361 29.07 9.25 10.34
N GLN A 362 29.78 8.67 9.39
CA GLN A 362 30.01 9.28 8.07
C GLN A 362 28.71 9.29 7.26
N THR A 363 27.96 8.19 7.27
CA THR A 363 26.69 8.07 6.55
C THR A 363 25.63 9.02 7.13
N MET A 364 25.54 9.16 8.45
CA MET A 364 24.65 10.12 9.10
C MET A 364 25.06 11.56 8.80
N HIS A 365 26.35 11.87 8.76
CA HIS A 365 26.81 13.21 8.36
C HIS A 365 26.46 13.51 6.89
N ALA A 366 26.52 12.50 6.02
CA ALA A 366 26.17 12.64 4.61
C ALA A 366 24.65 12.78 4.38
N GLY A 367 23.82 11.98 5.01
CA GLY A 367 22.38 11.86 4.69
C GLY A 367 21.42 12.18 5.81
N GLY A 368 21.90 12.36 7.05
CA GLY A 368 21.03 12.56 8.23
C GLY A 368 20.11 13.79 8.16
N VAL A 369 20.50 14.80 7.37
CA VAL A 369 19.70 16.00 7.14
C VAL A 369 18.33 15.68 6.51
N PHE A 370 18.20 14.60 5.74
CA PHE A 370 16.95 14.21 5.09
C PHE A 370 15.92 13.58 6.05
N PHE A 371 16.29 13.29 7.30
CA PHE A 371 15.33 12.95 8.34
C PHE A 371 14.56 14.17 8.87
N ILE A 372 15.11 15.38 8.70
CA ILE A 372 14.48 16.62 9.21
C ILE A 372 13.10 16.86 8.56
N PRO A 373 12.91 16.79 7.23
CA PRO A 373 11.59 16.93 6.62
C PRO A 373 10.59 15.87 7.06
N ILE A 374 11.05 14.63 7.30
CA ILE A 374 10.20 13.54 7.80
C ILE A 374 9.74 13.86 9.23
N LEU A 375 10.67 14.29 10.09
CA LEU A 375 10.35 14.69 11.46
C LEU A 375 9.38 15.88 11.48
N ILE A 376 9.62 16.89 10.65
CA ILE A 376 8.74 18.07 10.54
C ILE A 376 7.36 17.63 10.06
N LEU A 377 7.27 16.73 9.09
CA LEU A 377 5.99 16.17 8.62
C LEU A 377 5.20 15.54 9.77
N VAL A 378 5.86 14.69 10.57
CA VAL A 378 5.23 14.07 11.74
C VAL A 378 4.79 15.13 12.76
N VAL A 379 5.64 16.10 13.07
CA VAL A 379 5.30 17.19 14.01
C VAL A 379 4.10 18.00 13.51
N LEU A 380 4.04 18.34 12.23
CA LEU A 380 2.90 19.09 11.66
C LEU A 380 1.59 18.29 11.76
N LEU A 381 1.64 16.96 11.51
CA LEU A 381 0.48 16.09 11.67
C LEU A 381 0.01 16.02 13.13
N VAL A 382 0.94 15.92 14.08
CA VAL A 382 0.65 15.92 15.52
C VAL A 382 0.06 17.25 15.99
N LEU A 383 0.54 18.35 15.42
CA LEU A 383 0.00 19.70 15.70
C LEU A 383 -1.38 19.95 15.07
N GLY A 384 -1.93 18.97 14.30
CA GLY A 384 -3.25 19.07 13.70
C GLY A 384 -3.30 19.80 12.35
N TYR A 385 -2.15 20.08 11.72
CA TYR A 385 -2.13 20.59 10.35
C TYR A 385 -2.65 19.55 9.37
N THR A 386 -3.31 20.02 8.32
CA THR A 386 -3.83 19.09 7.30
C THR A 386 -2.70 18.30 6.64
N PRO A 387 -2.87 17.00 6.41
CA PRO A 387 -1.85 16.18 5.72
C PRO A 387 -1.48 16.70 4.34
N PHE A 388 -2.41 17.37 3.66
CA PHE A 388 -2.19 17.99 2.36
C PHE A 388 -1.17 19.14 2.44
N LEU A 389 -1.40 20.10 3.32
CA LEU A 389 -0.47 21.22 3.54
C LEU A 389 0.88 20.73 4.05
N SER A 390 0.87 19.79 5.00
CA SER A 390 2.09 19.22 5.59
C SER A 390 2.93 18.50 4.54
N GLY A 391 2.31 17.69 3.66
CA GLY A 391 2.99 16.97 2.59
C GLY A 391 3.62 17.90 1.56
N VAL A 392 2.86 18.85 1.02
CA VAL A 392 3.36 19.83 0.04
C VAL A 392 4.41 20.76 0.66
N GLY A 393 4.19 21.25 1.88
CA GLY A 393 5.15 22.09 2.60
C GLY A 393 6.48 21.37 2.84
N CYS A 394 6.45 20.14 3.29
CA CYS A 394 7.65 19.31 3.47
C CYS A 394 8.32 18.95 2.14
N ALA A 395 7.57 18.75 1.05
CA ALA A 395 8.14 18.58 -0.29
C ALA A 395 8.98 19.79 -0.71
N LEU A 396 8.48 21.00 -0.50
CA LEU A 396 9.24 22.22 -0.75
C LEU A 396 10.46 22.36 0.18
N LEU A 397 10.31 21.97 1.44
CA LEU A 397 11.42 21.97 2.40
C LEU A 397 12.55 21.02 1.97
N ILE A 398 12.22 19.83 1.42
CA ILE A 398 13.20 18.90 0.87
C ILE A 398 14.01 19.55 -0.25
N LEU A 399 13.37 20.28 -1.16
CA LEU A 399 14.06 21.01 -2.22
C LEU A 399 15.02 22.04 -1.66
N LEU A 400 14.60 22.81 -0.65
CA LEU A 400 15.45 23.82 0.01
C LEU A 400 16.66 23.18 0.67
N ILE A 401 16.46 22.10 1.43
CA ILE A 401 17.54 21.35 2.07
C ILE A 401 18.49 20.76 1.02
N GLY A 402 17.95 20.20 -0.07
CA GLY A 402 18.73 19.65 -1.17
C GLY A 402 19.62 20.68 -1.87
N GLN A 403 19.28 21.98 -1.83
CA GLN A 403 20.14 23.04 -2.41
C GLN A 403 21.33 23.41 -1.55
N ILE A 404 21.34 23.10 -0.26
CA ILE A 404 22.40 23.48 0.69
C ILE A 404 23.72 22.74 0.35
N ARG A 405 23.64 21.49 -0.07
CA ARG A 405 24.81 20.65 -0.32
C ARG A 405 25.09 20.51 -1.82
N LYS A 406 26.37 20.51 -2.20
CA LYS A 406 26.79 20.40 -3.61
C LYS A 406 26.40 19.05 -4.24
N ASP A 407 26.49 17.96 -3.49
CA ASP A 407 26.18 16.58 -3.90
C ASP A 407 24.69 16.29 -4.08
N THR A 408 23.83 17.04 -3.38
CA THR A 408 22.35 16.89 -3.46
C THR A 408 21.66 18.01 -4.22
N ARG A 409 22.44 19.00 -4.70
CA ARG A 409 21.89 20.16 -5.41
C ARG A 409 21.18 19.76 -6.69
N VAL A 410 19.94 20.19 -6.81
CA VAL A 410 19.08 19.88 -7.95
C VAL A 410 18.98 21.08 -8.89
N SER A 411 19.18 20.85 -10.19
CA SER A 411 18.99 21.91 -11.19
C SER A 411 17.50 22.22 -11.36
N ALA A 412 17.19 23.47 -11.78
CA ALA A 412 15.81 23.89 -12.07
C ALA A 412 15.12 22.95 -13.07
N LYS A 413 15.86 22.45 -14.08
CA LYS A 413 15.35 21.48 -15.04
C LYS A 413 14.89 20.19 -14.36
N LYS A 414 15.66 19.67 -13.40
CA LYS A 414 15.33 18.44 -12.66
C LYS A 414 14.13 18.65 -11.74
N ILE A 415 13.96 19.85 -11.15
CA ILE A 415 12.76 20.21 -10.35
C ILE A 415 11.50 20.18 -11.23
N VAL A 416 11.57 20.74 -12.43
CA VAL A 416 10.41 20.74 -13.35
C VAL A 416 10.07 19.31 -13.80
N PHE A 417 11.05 18.43 -14.00
CA PHE A 417 10.78 17.02 -14.24
C PHE A 417 10.17 16.31 -13.02
N ALA A 418 10.57 16.69 -11.80
CA ALA A 418 9.94 16.14 -10.60
C ALA A 418 8.45 16.53 -10.48
N LEU A 419 8.05 17.73 -10.96
CA LEU A 419 6.63 18.09 -11.07
C LEU A 419 5.88 17.18 -12.06
N GLU A 420 6.50 16.83 -13.18
CA GLU A 420 5.93 15.84 -14.12
C GLU A 420 5.81 14.46 -13.46
N ASP A 421 6.81 14.04 -12.69
CA ASP A 421 6.81 12.73 -12.03
C ASP A 421 5.77 12.65 -10.89
N CYS A 422 5.45 13.78 -10.22
CA CYS A 422 4.31 13.87 -9.31
C CYS A 422 2.99 13.57 -10.04
N ALA A 423 2.78 14.15 -11.23
CA ALA A 423 1.60 13.88 -12.03
C ALA A 423 1.53 12.43 -12.51
N LYS A 424 2.67 11.82 -12.91
CA LYS A 424 2.73 10.39 -13.28
C LYS A 424 2.36 9.48 -12.11
N SER A 425 2.86 9.77 -10.92
CA SER A 425 2.54 9.04 -9.70
C SER A 425 1.05 9.14 -9.39
N LEU A 426 0.49 10.35 -9.44
CA LEU A 426 -0.93 10.57 -9.23
C LEU A 426 -1.79 9.87 -10.29
N MET A 427 -1.41 9.90 -11.57
CA MET A 427 -2.11 9.23 -12.67
C MET A 427 -2.23 7.72 -12.42
N SER A 428 -1.16 7.08 -11.95
CA SER A 428 -1.15 5.64 -11.68
C SER A 428 -2.15 5.26 -10.59
N ILE A 429 -2.23 6.07 -9.53
CA ILE A 429 -3.12 5.83 -8.39
C ILE A 429 -4.53 6.38 -8.67
N GLY A 430 -4.64 7.47 -9.43
CA GLY A 430 -5.90 8.07 -9.84
C GLY A 430 -6.81 7.08 -10.55
N GLY A 431 -6.27 6.26 -11.45
CA GLY A 431 -7.06 5.21 -12.12
C GLY A 431 -7.72 4.23 -11.14
N VAL A 432 -7.03 3.87 -10.04
CA VAL A 432 -7.61 3.06 -8.94
C VAL A 432 -8.79 3.78 -8.32
N ILE A 433 -8.56 5.03 -7.90
CA ILE A 433 -9.50 5.80 -7.10
C ILE A 433 -10.75 6.17 -7.89
N PHE A 434 -10.61 6.53 -9.15
CA PHE A 434 -11.75 6.89 -10.00
C PHE A 434 -12.67 5.68 -10.25
N CYS A 435 -12.10 4.50 -10.56
CA CYS A 435 -12.87 3.27 -10.67
C CYS A 435 -13.54 2.91 -9.34
N ALA A 436 -12.81 3.02 -8.23
CA ALA A 436 -13.32 2.72 -6.91
C ALA A 436 -14.47 3.69 -6.51
N SER A 437 -14.37 4.97 -6.86
CA SER A 437 -15.43 5.96 -6.64
C SER A 437 -16.74 5.57 -7.37
N LEU A 438 -16.63 5.09 -8.61
CA LEU A 438 -17.78 4.54 -9.34
C LEU A 438 -18.34 3.28 -8.68
N ILE A 439 -17.49 2.34 -8.25
CA ILE A 439 -17.92 1.11 -7.58
C ILE A 439 -18.68 1.43 -6.30
N VAL A 440 -18.11 2.28 -5.43
CA VAL A 440 -18.76 2.70 -4.17
C VAL A 440 -20.11 3.39 -4.45
N SER A 441 -20.16 4.24 -5.45
CA SER A 441 -21.40 4.89 -5.88
C SER A 441 -22.47 3.87 -6.28
N MET A 442 -22.09 2.82 -7.02
CA MET A 442 -23.03 1.74 -7.38
C MET A 442 -23.45 0.90 -6.18
N ILE A 443 -22.54 0.59 -5.26
CA ILE A 443 -22.87 -0.13 -4.02
C ILE A 443 -23.87 0.67 -3.19
N ASN A 444 -23.67 1.99 -3.05
CA ASN A 444 -24.52 2.86 -2.26
C ASN A 444 -25.94 2.97 -2.85
N ILE A 445 -26.08 3.28 -4.15
CA ILE A 445 -27.39 3.48 -4.78
C ILE A 445 -28.20 2.17 -4.86
N THR A 446 -27.54 1.02 -4.92
CA THR A 446 -28.21 -0.30 -4.98
C THR A 446 -28.51 -0.90 -3.62
N GLY A 447 -27.97 -0.32 -2.53
CA GLY A 447 -28.08 -0.87 -1.19
C GLY A 447 -27.35 -2.22 -1.01
N LEU A 448 -26.39 -2.53 -1.89
CA LEU A 448 -25.67 -3.80 -1.88
C LEU A 448 -24.87 -3.99 -0.58
N MET A 449 -24.40 -2.90 0.02
CA MET A 449 -23.71 -2.90 1.32
C MET A 449 -24.53 -3.60 2.41
N MET A 450 -25.79 -3.23 2.57
CA MET A 450 -26.66 -3.82 3.59
C MET A 450 -26.98 -5.29 3.31
N LYS A 451 -27.13 -5.64 2.04
CA LYS A 451 -27.41 -7.04 1.64
C LYS A 451 -26.23 -7.95 1.89
N THR A 452 -25.04 -7.54 1.47
CA THR A 452 -23.82 -8.33 1.72
C THR A 452 -23.53 -8.49 3.20
N SER A 453 -23.74 -7.45 4.00
CA SER A 453 -23.62 -7.52 5.46
C SER A 453 -24.60 -8.54 6.06
N ALA A 454 -25.86 -8.51 5.65
CA ALA A 454 -26.87 -9.49 6.11
C ALA A 454 -26.50 -10.93 5.71
N ILE A 455 -25.98 -11.12 4.51
CA ILE A 455 -25.50 -12.42 4.02
C ILE A 455 -24.33 -12.92 4.89
N ILE A 456 -23.31 -12.08 5.11
CA ILE A 456 -22.15 -12.43 5.94
C ILE A 456 -22.60 -12.82 7.35
N LEU A 457 -23.50 -12.05 7.96
CA LEU A 457 -24.03 -12.34 9.29
C LEU A 457 -24.85 -13.63 9.34
N SER A 458 -25.63 -13.91 8.31
CA SER A 458 -26.38 -15.17 8.19
C SER A 458 -25.45 -16.38 8.13
N PHE A 459 -24.42 -16.35 7.27
CA PHE A 459 -23.44 -17.44 7.17
C PHE A 459 -22.58 -17.58 8.43
N SER A 460 -22.25 -16.48 9.08
CA SER A 460 -21.47 -16.51 10.33
C SER A 460 -22.30 -16.81 11.57
N GLN A 461 -23.63 -16.89 11.44
CA GLN A 461 -24.55 -17.06 12.57
C GLN A 461 -24.35 -16.01 13.67
N GLY A 462 -23.92 -14.79 13.30
CA GLY A 462 -23.60 -13.73 14.23
C GLY A 462 -22.34 -13.97 15.08
N LYS A 463 -21.52 -14.99 14.77
CA LYS A 463 -20.28 -15.28 15.51
C LYS A 463 -19.12 -14.47 14.94
N LEU A 464 -18.54 -13.59 15.75
CA LEU A 464 -17.48 -12.66 15.35
C LEU A 464 -16.26 -13.36 14.71
N TRP A 465 -15.77 -14.44 15.31
CA TRP A 465 -14.63 -15.18 14.78
C TRP A 465 -14.89 -15.75 13.36
N LEU A 466 -16.13 -16.22 13.11
CA LEU A 466 -16.51 -16.77 11.80
C LEU A 466 -16.71 -15.65 10.79
N THR A 467 -17.24 -14.49 11.23
CA THR A 467 -17.34 -13.29 10.40
C THR A 467 -15.95 -12.84 9.94
N LEU A 468 -14.99 -12.75 10.86
CA LEU A 468 -13.61 -12.39 10.53
C LEU A 468 -12.96 -13.39 9.56
N LEU A 469 -13.19 -14.69 9.75
CA LEU A 469 -12.69 -15.72 8.84
C LEU A 469 -13.28 -15.59 7.43
N LEU A 470 -14.60 -15.34 7.33
CA LEU A 470 -15.26 -15.12 6.04
C LEU A 470 -14.72 -13.86 5.36
N VAL A 471 -14.56 -12.77 6.11
CA VAL A 471 -14.01 -11.51 5.58
C VAL A 471 -12.56 -11.69 5.13
N ALA A 472 -11.73 -12.40 5.90
CA ALA A 472 -10.35 -12.72 5.50
C ALA A 472 -10.31 -13.56 4.21
N LEU A 473 -11.23 -14.54 4.05
CA LEU A 473 -11.34 -15.34 2.85
C LEU A 473 -11.77 -14.49 1.64
N ILE A 474 -12.74 -13.60 1.83
CA ILE A 474 -13.17 -12.67 0.77
C ILE A 474 -12.04 -11.70 0.41
N ALA A 475 -11.29 -11.19 1.41
CA ALA A 475 -10.12 -10.36 1.19
C ALA A 475 -9.08 -11.06 0.32
N TYR A 476 -8.83 -12.33 0.62
CA TYR A 476 -7.93 -13.18 -0.15
C TYR A 476 -8.38 -13.32 -1.62
N ILE A 477 -9.65 -13.63 -1.84
CA ILE A 477 -10.21 -13.83 -3.20
C ILE A 477 -10.20 -12.51 -4.00
N LEU A 478 -10.69 -11.42 -3.40
CA LEU A 478 -10.72 -10.10 -4.07
C LEU A 478 -9.30 -9.56 -4.34
N GLY A 479 -8.37 -9.89 -3.46
CA GLY A 479 -6.98 -9.48 -3.61
C GLY A 479 -6.24 -10.15 -4.76
N MET A 480 -6.71 -11.28 -5.27
CA MET A 480 -6.12 -11.94 -6.43
C MET A 480 -6.32 -11.10 -7.70
N GLY A 481 -5.41 -10.18 -7.96
CA GLY A 481 -5.40 -9.37 -9.19
C GLY A 481 -5.92 -7.95 -9.06
N LEU A 482 -6.19 -7.48 -7.84
CA LEU A 482 -6.51 -6.08 -7.57
C LEU A 482 -5.42 -5.41 -6.73
N PRO A 483 -5.17 -4.10 -6.93
CA PRO A 483 -4.37 -3.30 -6.01
C PRO A 483 -5.00 -3.28 -4.61
N ILE A 484 -4.16 -3.19 -3.58
CA ILE A 484 -4.60 -3.19 -2.16
C ILE A 484 -5.68 -2.14 -1.90
N SER A 485 -5.50 -0.93 -2.41
CA SER A 485 -6.47 0.15 -2.20
C SER A 485 -7.86 -0.18 -2.74
N THR A 486 -7.93 -0.78 -3.94
CA THR A 486 -9.22 -1.21 -4.53
C THR A 486 -9.83 -2.35 -3.74
N SER A 487 -9.02 -3.35 -3.40
CA SER A 487 -9.48 -4.50 -2.60
C SER A 487 -10.01 -4.04 -1.24
N TYR A 488 -9.30 -3.11 -0.60
CA TYR A 488 -9.72 -2.51 0.67
C TYR A 488 -11.06 -1.77 0.52
N ILE A 489 -11.20 -0.88 -0.46
CA ILE A 489 -12.44 -0.10 -0.66
C ILE A 489 -13.65 -1.03 -0.82
N ILE A 490 -13.54 -1.99 -1.74
CA ILE A 490 -14.64 -2.91 -2.03
C ILE A 490 -14.97 -3.75 -0.79
N LEU A 491 -13.96 -4.34 -0.18
CA LEU A 491 -14.15 -5.21 0.97
C LEU A 491 -14.69 -4.44 2.18
N ALA A 492 -14.14 -3.28 2.48
CA ALA A 492 -14.59 -2.44 3.58
C ALA A 492 -16.06 -2.01 3.38
N THR A 493 -16.39 -1.49 2.18
CA THR A 493 -17.77 -1.07 1.88
C THR A 493 -18.77 -2.21 2.00
N LEU A 494 -18.39 -3.44 1.62
CA LEU A 494 -19.32 -4.59 1.63
C LEU A 494 -19.37 -5.32 2.98
N SER A 495 -18.30 -5.33 3.77
CA SER A 495 -18.20 -6.20 4.95
C SER A 495 -18.01 -5.47 6.28
N ALA A 496 -17.53 -4.23 6.31
CA ALA A 496 -17.33 -3.51 7.56
C ALA A 496 -18.63 -3.38 8.39
N PRO A 497 -19.80 -3.06 7.80
CA PRO A 497 -21.02 -2.95 8.58
C PRO A 497 -21.43 -4.26 9.29
N ALA A 498 -21.09 -5.43 8.71
CA ALA A 498 -21.36 -6.72 9.36
C ALA A 498 -20.54 -6.88 10.65
N ILE A 499 -19.26 -6.49 10.65
CA ILE A 499 -18.40 -6.61 11.85
C ILE A 499 -18.75 -5.54 12.87
N VAL A 500 -19.04 -4.30 12.43
CA VAL A 500 -19.49 -3.21 13.30
C VAL A 500 -20.78 -3.57 14.04
N SER A 501 -21.73 -4.21 13.35
CA SER A 501 -22.99 -4.64 13.98
C SER A 501 -22.81 -5.70 15.07
N LEU A 502 -21.66 -6.37 15.12
CA LEU A 502 -21.27 -7.29 16.19
C LEU A 502 -20.57 -6.59 17.38
N GLY A 503 -20.56 -5.24 17.39
CA GLY A 503 -20.07 -4.44 18.51
C GLY A 503 -18.59 -4.08 18.44
N VAL A 504 -17.91 -4.30 17.29
CA VAL A 504 -16.50 -3.92 17.12
C VAL A 504 -16.42 -2.46 16.67
N ASP A 505 -15.49 -1.70 17.25
CA ASP A 505 -15.21 -0.31 16.88
C ASP A 505 -14.88 -0.15 15.39
N MET A 506 -15.39 0.92 14.78
CA MET A 506 -15.29 1.13 13.33
C MET A 506 -13.84 1.26 12.85
N LEU A 507 -12.96 1.95 13.60
CA LEU A 507 -11.55 2.10 13.25
C LEU A 507 -10.83 0.74 13.30
N VAL A 508 -11.12 -0.07 14.33
CA VAL A 508 -10.58 -1.42 14.48
C VAL A 508 -11.02 -2.32 13.32
N VAL A 509 -12.31 -2.26 12.94
CA VAL A 509 -12.84 -3.03 11.80
C VAL A 509 -12.12 -2.67 10.51
N HIS A 510 -12.03 -1.38 10.20
CA HIS A 510 -11.40 -0.90 8.97
C HIS A 510 -9.90 -1.20 8.94
N LEU A 511 -9.20 -1.07 10.06
CA LEU A 511 -7.78 -1.45 10.18
C LEU A 511 -7.59 -2.96 9.97
N THR A 512 -8.46 -3.80 10.55
CA THR A 512 -8.47 -5.25 10.36
C THR A 512 -8.63 -5.63 8.89
N ILE A 513 -9.61 -5.04 8.21
CA ILE A 513 -9.85 -5.26 6.78
C ILE A 513 -8.66 -4.80 5.95
N PHE A 514 -8.10 -3.64 6.26
CA PHE A 514 -6.92 -3.09 5.57
C PHE A 514 -5.72 -4.04 5.68
N TRP A 515 -5.50 -4.64 6.85
CA TRP A 515 -4.44 -5.62 7.04
C TRP A 515 -4.69 -6.91 6.27
N PHE A 516 -5.91 -7.44 6.26
CA PHE A 516 -6.24 -8.62 5.46
C PHE A 516 -6.01 -8.39 3.96
N THR A 517 -6.24 -7.18 3.46
CA THR A 517 -5.99 -6.88 2.04
C THR A 517 -4.51 -6.86 1.65
N GLN A 518 -3.58 -6.72 2.62
CA GLN A 518 -2.13 -6.83 2.33
C GLN A 518 -1.75 -8.22 1.82
N LEU A 519 -2.49 -9.26 2.24
CA LEU A 519 -2.27 -10.64 1.79
C LEU A 519 -2.35 -10.78 0.27
N ALA A 520 -3.13 -9.95 -0.39
CA ALA A 520 -3.33 -9.94 -1.83
C ALA A 520 -2.02 -9.87 -2.64
N THR A 521 -1.05 -9.12 -2.16
CA THR A 521 0.20 -8.86 -2.88
C THR A 521 1.27 -9.91 -2.68
N ILE A 522 1.11 -10.75 -1.65
CA ILE A 522 2.08 -11.79 -1.28
C ILE A 522 1.57 -13.20 -1.53
N THR A 523 0.24 -13.38 -1.77
CA THR A 523 -0.37 -14.70 -1.84
C THR A 523 -0.60 -15.17 -3.27
N PRO A 524 -0.10 -16.35 -3.68
CA PRO A 524 -0.41 -16.96 -4.96
C PRO A 524 -1.94 -17.15 -5.17
N PRO A 525 -2.46 -17.10 -6.41
CA PRO A 525 -1.74 -17.20 -7.68
C PRO A 525 -1.29 -15.88 -8.32
N VAL A 526 -1.72 -14.72 -7.85
CA VAL A 526 -1.46 -13.41 -8.49
C VAL A 526 -0.76 -12.43 -7.53
N CYS A 527 0.28 -12.87 -6.88
CA CYS A 527 1.07 -12.08 -5.93
C CYS A 527 2.04 -11.12 -6.65
N MET A 528 1.54 -9.99 -7.14
CA MET A 528 2.31 -9.06 -8.01
C MET A 528 3.62 -8.58 -7.38
N THR A 529 3.66 -8.30 -6.07
CA THR A 529 4.88 -7.89 -5.38
C THR A 529 5.91 -9.02 -5.35
N ALA A 530 5.45 -10.27 -5.11
CA ALA A 530 6.33 -11.43 -5.12
C ALA A 530 6.84 -11.76 -6.53
N PHE A 531 6.03 -11.52 -7.56
CA PHE A 531 6.46 -11.70 -8.94
C PHE A 531 7.52 -10.67 -9.35
N ALA A 532 7.35 -9.41 -8.96
CA ALA A 532 8.37 -8.39 -9.18
C ALA A 532 9.70 -8.74 -8.49
N ALA A 533 9.64 -9.17 -7.22
CA ALA A 533 10.83 -9.60 -6.47
C ALA A 533 11.47 -10.87 -7.06
N ALA A 534 10.67 -11.85 -7.51
CA ALA A 534 11.16 -13.05 -8.17
C ALA A 534 11.88 -12.74 -9.48
N GLY A 535 11.39 -11.76 -10.23
CA GLY A 535 12.05 -11.31 -11.45
C GLY A 535 13.45 -10.75 -11.18
N ILE A 536 13.59 -9.87 -10.17
CA ILE A 536 14.90 -9.35 -9.75
C ILE A 536 15.80 -10.47 -9.21
N ALA A 537 15.22 -11.39 -8.45
CA ALA A 537 15.95 -12.53 -7.88
C ALA A 537 16.33 -13.58 -8.91
N GLN A 538 15.72 -13.57 -10.10
CA GLN A 538 15.77 -14.66 -11.09
C GLN A 538 15.33 -15.99 -10.50
N GLY A 539 14.33 -15.94 -9.61
CA GLY A 539 13.74 -17.09 -8.95
C GLY A 539 12.41 -17.52 -9.55
N GLN A 540 11.85 -18.61 -9.09
CA GLN A 540 10.54 -19.10 -9.52
C GLN A 540 9.42 -18.26 -8.88
N PRO A 541 8.57 -17.55 -9.66
CA PRO A 541 7.57 -16.62 -9.11
C PRO A 541 6.62 -17.27 -8.10
N MET A 542 6.07 -18.45 -8.42
CA MET A 542 5.14 -19.16 -7.54
C MET A 542 5.81 -19.63 -6.24
N LYS A 543 7.05 -20.11 -6.30
CA LYS A 543 7.79 -20.50 -5.09
C LYS A 543 8.12 -19.29 -4.22
N THR A 544 8.51 -18.18 -4.84
CA THR A 544 8.72 -16.90 -4.14
C THR A 544 7.44 -16.45 -3.44
N GLY A 545 6.27 -16.53 -4.10
CA GLY A 545 4.98 -16.21 -3.51
C GLY A 545 4.62 -17.12 -2.33
N PHE A 546 4.78 -18.44 -2.44
CA PHE A 546 4.52 -19.36 -1.32
C PHE A 546 5.50 -19.15 -0.15
N THR A 547 6.76 -18.81 -0.45
CA THR A 547 7.73 -18.47 0.59
C THR A 547 7.37 -17.13 1.26
N ALA A 548 6.95 -16.13 0.49
CA ALA A 548 6.47 -14.86 1.02
C ALA A 548 5.20 -15.04 1.88
N LEU A 549 4.27 -15.90 1.45
CA LEU A 549 3.08 -16.24 2.23
C LEU A 549 3.44 -16.84 3.59
N LYS A 550 4.43 -17.74 3.61
CA LYS A 550 4.95 -18.33 4.85
C LYS A 550 5.60 -17.27 5.75
N MET A 551 6.33 -16.32 5.18
CA MET A 551 7.00 -15.26 5.95
C MET A 551 6.05 -14.16 6.42
N GLY A 552 5.01 -13.87 5.64
CA GLY A 552 4.01 -12.84 5.92
C GLY A 552 2.89 -13.27 6.86
N PHE A 553 3.07 -14.33 7.65
CA PHE A 553 2.03 -14.87 8.54
C PHE A 553 1.45 -13.86 9.54
N THR A 554 2.18 -12.80 9.85
CA THR A 554 1.71 -11.69 10.70
C THR A 554 0.44 -11.03 10.18
N PHE A 555 0.26 -10.99 8.88
CA PHE A 555 -0.96 -10.44 8.27
C PHE A 555 -2.21 -11.28 8.55
N TYR A 556 -2.08 -12.49 9.05
CA TYR A 556 -3.22 -13.34 9.42
C TYR A 556 -3.62 -13.18 10.88
N TYR A 557 -2.67 -13.18 11.81
CA TYR A 557 -3.00 -13.24 13.23
C TYR A 557 -2.99 -11.87 13.93
N VAL A 558 -2.20 -10.88 13.46
CA VAL A 558 -2.19 -9.54 14.08
C VAL A 558 -3.55 -8.84 13.95
N PRO A 559 -4.26 -8.89 12.80
CA PRO A 559 -5.60 -8.31 12.70
C PRO A 559 -6.62 -8.92 13.68
N VAL A 560 -6.46 -10.19 14.05
CA VAL A 560 -7.33 -10.81 15.06
C VAL A 560 -7.07 -10.21 16.44
N LEU A 561 -5.81 -9.84 16.76
CA LEU A 561 -5.51 -9.11 18.00
C LEU A 561 -6.14 -7.71 18.05
N PHE A 562 -6.34 -7.06 16.88
CA PHE A 562 -7.04 -5.76 16.86
C PHE A 562 -8.45 -5.86 17.42
N VAL A 563 -9.13 -6.98 17.11
CA VAL A 563 -10.53 -7.20 17.44
C VAL A 563 -10.70 -7.82 18.82
N TYR A 564 -9.80 -8.70 19.24
CA TYR A 564 -9.93 -9.47 20.48
C TYR A 564 -9.06 -8.97 21.62
N SER A 565 -8.28 -7.90 21.43
CA SER A 565 -7.44 -7.33 22.46
C SER A 565 -7.44 -5.81 22.44
N GLN A 566 -6.91 -5.20 23.48
CA GLN A 566 -6.75 -3.75 23.58
C GLN A 566 -5.51 -3.21 22.85
N LEU A 567 -5.06 -3.88 21.79
CA LEU A 567 -3.87 -3.46 21.03
C LEU A 567 -4.08 -2.12 20.30
N ILE A 568 -5.31 -1.82 19.87
CA ILE A 568 -5.65 -0.58 19.16
C ILE A 568 -6.30 0.45 20.08
N ASN A 569 -7.34 0.07 20.81
CA ASN A 569 -8.17 1.00 21.59
C ASN A 569 -7.76 1.08 23.07
N GLY A 570 -6.76 0.33 23.50
CA GLY A 570 -6.29 0.34 24.89
C GLY A 570 -5.44 1.56 25.25
N ALA A 571 -5.26 1.78 26.55
CA ALA A 571 -4.30 2.75 27.03
C ALA A 571 -2.89 2.39 26.51
N TRP A 572 -2.06 3.38 26.21
CA TRP A 572 -0.74 3.18 25.60
C TRP A 572 0.16 2.16 26.32
N TRP A 573 0.11 2.12 27.67
CA TRP A 573 0.89 1.16 28.45
C TRP A 573 0.34 -0.28 28.31
N VAL A 574 -0.99 -0.46 28.12
CA VAL A 574 -1.60 -1.77 27.84
C VAL A 574 -1.18 -2.25 26.44
N GLN A 575 -1.22 -1.36 25.46
CA GLN A 575 -0.74 -1.65 24.10
C GLN A 575 0.73 -2.10 24.12
N CYS A 576 1.60 -1.43 24.89
CA CYS A 576 3.00 -1.82 25.05
C CYS A 576 3.15 -3.21 25.69
N ILE A 577 2.36 -3.54 26.72
CA ILE A 577 2.38 -4.88 27.33
C ILE A 577 1.96 -5.95 26.31
N ILE A 578 0.86 -5.73 25.59
CA ILE A 578 0.40 -6.64 24.55
C ILE A 578 1.47 -6.80 23.47
N ALA A 579 2.12 -5.70 23.05
CA ALA A 579 3.19 -5.74 22.07
C ALA A 579 4.38 -6.60 22.53
N VAL A 580 4.79 -6.51 23.79
CA VAL A 580 5.87 -7.36 24.36
C VAL A 580 5.49 -8.84 24.28
N PHE A 581 4.29 -9.21 24.70
CA PHE A 581 3.82 -10.60 24.59
C PHE A 581 3.68 -11.04 23.14
N ALA A 582 3.19 -10.17 22.26
CA ALA A 582 3.11 -10.45 20.83
C ALA A 582 4.50 -10.70 20.24
N ILE A 583 5.53 -9.94 20.61
CA ILE A 583 6.92 -10.15 20.16
C ILE A 583 7.42 -11.55 20.59
N ILE A 584 7.14 -11.96 21.80
CA ILE A 584 7.54 -13.29 22.29
C ILE A 584 6.79 -14.38 21.52
N ALA A 585 5.47 -14.23 21.35
CA ALA A 585 4.66 -15.16 20.57
C ALA A 585 5.17 -15.30 19.11
N ILE A 586 5.43 -14.17 18.46
CA ILE A 586 6.00 -14.10 17.09
C ILE A 586 7.31 -14.87 16.98
N TYR A 587 8.21 -14.70 17.95
CA TYR A 587 9.48 -15.42 17.95
C TYR A 587 9.28 -16.94 17.96
N PHE A 588 8.38 -17.45 18.80
CA PHE A 588 8.11 -18.89 18.87
C PHE A 588 7.34 -19.42 17.65
N LEU A 589 6.49 -18.61 17.03
CA LEU A 589 5.90 -18.96 15.75
C LEU A 589 6.97 -19.05 14.64
N GLY A 590 7.96 -18.16 14.68
CA GLY A 590 9.14 -18.21 13.81
C GLY A 590 9.96 -19.50 14.03
N THR A 591 10.14 -19.96 15.28
CA THR A 591 10.82 -21.24 15.56
C THR A 591 10.06 -22.44 15.00
N PHE A 592 8.72 -22.42 15.04
CA PHE A 592 7.88 -23.43 14.41
C PHE A 592 8.05 -23.46 12.90
N THR A 593 8.05 -22.28 12.24
CA THR A 593 8.13 -22.18 10.77
C THR A 593 9.51 -22.59 10.27
N GLU A 594 10.59 -22.13 10.91
CA GLU A 594 11.98 -22.38 10.49
C GLU A 594 12.56 -23.68 11.06
N LYS A 595 11.85 -24.33 11.99
CA LYS A 595 12.30 -25.56 12.66
C LYS A 595 13.65 -25.40 13.38
N TYR A 596 13.87 -24.21 13.96
CA TYR A 596 15.13 -23.86 14.59
C TYR A 596 14.94 -23.05 15.88
N PHE A 597 15.59 -23.51 16.97
CA PHE A 597 15.75 -22.77 18.24
C PHE A 597 17.01 -23.25 18.93
N MET A 598 18.06 -22.44 18.95
CA MET A 598 19.40 -22.83 19.44
C MET A 598 20.02 -24.07 18.75
N GLY A 599 19.35 -24.65 17.77
CA GLY A 599 19.69 -25.84 17.01
C GLY A 599 18.45 -26.37 16.29
N ASP A 600 18.59 -27.38 15.44
CA ASP A 600 17.49 -27.98 14.70
C ASP A 600 16.46 -28.63 15.63
N LEU A 601 15.18 -28.34 15.38
CA LEU A 601 14.06 -28.84 16.15
C LEU A 601 13.51 -30.13 15.56
N GLY A 602 13.36 -31.16 16.40
CA GLY A 602 12.53 -32.33 16.08
C GLY A 602 11.03 -31.96 16.06
N ASN A 603 10.18 -32.88 15.58
CA ASN A 603 8.74 -32.58 15.43
C ASN A 603 8.08 -32.19 16.75
N ILE A 604 8.34 -32.88 17.86
CA ILE A 604 7.76 -32.56 19.18
C ILE A 604 8.15 -31.14 19.60
N GLN A 605 9.43 -30.80 19.53
CA GLN A 605 9.96 -29.49 19.91
C GLN A 605 9.42 -28.36 19.03
N ARG A 606 9.23 -28.63 17.73
CA ARG A 606 8.60 -27.74 16.80
C ARG A 606 7.16 -27.40 17.21
N PHE A 607 6.35 -28.42 17.55
CA PHE A 607 4.98 -28.20 18.02
C PHE A 607 4.94 -27.58 19.43
N THR A 608 5.95 -27.79 20.27
CA THR A 608 6.09 -27.02 21.52
C THR A 608 6.23 -25.52 21.23
N GLY A 609 7.01 -25.12 20.22
CA GLY A 609 7.08 -23.72 19.79
C GLY A 609 5.71 -23.16 19.36
N LEU A 610 4.93 -23.93 18.60
CA LEU A 610 3.56 -23.54 18.23
C LEU A 610 2.63 -23.45 19.45
N ALA A 611 2.76 -24.37 20.41
CA ALA A 611 1.98 -24.34 21.64
C ALA A 611 2.31 -23.10 22.50
N ILE A 612 3.59 -22.72 22.60
CA ILE A 612 4.02 -21.47 23.28
C ILE A 612 3.37 -20.27 22.59
N PHE A 613 3.45 -20.19 21.26
CA PHE A 613 2.77 -19.14 20.49
C PHE A 613 1.29 -19.09 20.84
N ALA A 614 0.57 -20.21 20.74
CA ALA A 614 -0.87 -20.25 20.99
C ALA A 614 -1.23 -19.82 22.42
N VAL A 615 -0.51 -20.29 23.43
CA VAL A 615 -0.77 -19.95 24.83
C VAL A 615 -0.58 -18.45 25.06
N ILE A 616 0.52 -17.86 24.59
CA ILE A 616 0.78 -16.43 24.74
C ILE A 616 -0.21 -15.60 23.91
N TYR A 617 -0.55 -16.06 22.71
CA TYR A 617 -1.47 -15.39 21.83
C TYR A 617 -2.88 -15.29 22.42
N PHE A 618 -3.43 -16.40 22.92
CA PHE A 618 -4.73 -16.39 23.57
C PHE A 618 -4.73 -15.63 24.90
N MET A 619 -3.60 -15.59 25.62
CA MET A 619 -3.48 -14.81 26.86
C MET A 619 -3.72 -13.31 26.65
N MET A 620 -3.47 -12.79 25.44
CA MET A 620 -3.67 -11.37 25.10
C MET A 620 -5.14 -11.01 24.83
N PHE A 621 -6.05 -12.01 24.73
CA PHE A 621 -7.45 -11.76 24.42
C PHE A 621 -8.18 -11.14 25.61
N ASP A 622 -9.11 -10.22 25.32
CA ASP A 622 -10.04 -9.67 26.29
C ASP A 622 -11.02 -10.75 26.79
N GLY A 623 -11.60 -10.51 27.95
CA GLY A 623 -12.53 -11.46 28.58
C GLY A 623 -11.86 -12.54 29.45
N LEU A 624 -10.52 -12.66 29.43
CA LEU A 624 -9.81 -13.53 30.36
C LEU A 624 -9.62 -12.87 31.72
N THR A 625 -9.94 -13.59 32.79
CA THR A 625 -9.69 -13.14 34.18
C THR A 625 -8.19 -13.13 34.49
N MET A 626 -7.77 -12.31 35.48
CA MET A 626 -6.34 -12.25 35.89
C MET A 626 -5.77 -13.61 36.31
N PRO A 627 -6.49 -14.47 37.09
CA PRO A 627 -6.01 -15.83 37.39
C PRO A 627 -5.79 -16.70 36.14
N MET A 628 -6.69 -16.59 35.11
CA MET A 628 -6.54 -17.31 33.85
C MET A 628 -5.29 -16.84 33.08
N ARG A 629 -5.08 -15.53 33.01
CA ARG A 629 -3.86 -14.97 32.41
C ARG A 629 -2.60 -15.43 33.14
N GLY A 630 -2.63 -15.46 34.48
CA GLY A 630 -1.53 -15.97 35.30
C GLY A 630 -1.24 -17.46 35.04
N ALA A 631 -2.27 -18.29 34.95
CA ALA A 631 -2.13 -19.71 34.60
C ALA A 631 -1.54 -19.93 33.20
N LEU A 632 -2.01 -19.18 32.19
CA LEU A 632 -1.48 -19.24 30.83
C LEU A 632 -0.01 -18.77 30.78
N LEU A 633 0.34 -17.71 31.52
CA LEU A 633 1.72 -17.24 31.62
C LEU A 633 2.63 -18.30 32.26
N ALA A 634 2.20 -18.92 33.38
CA ALA A 634 2.95 -20.00 33.99
C ALA A 634 3.14 -21.18 33.05
N LEU A 635 2.12 -21.57 32.31
CA LEU A 635 2.20 -22.61 31.28
C LEU A 635 3.19 -22.22 30.18
N ALA A 636 3.14 -21.00 29.67
CA ALA A 636 4.08 -20.53 28.65
C ALA A 636 5.53 -20.58 29.15
N VAL A 637 5.79 -20.12 30.38
CA VAL A 637 7.13 -20.16 30.99
C VAL A 637 7.61 -21.61 31.16
N ALA A 638 6.74 -22.52 31.59
CA ALA A 638 7.08 -23.94 31.73
C ALA A 638 7.42 -24.58 30.35
N LEU A 639 6.66 -24.27 29.30
CA LEU A 639 6.93 -24.76 27.94
C LEU A 639 8.25 -24.18 27.39
N ILE A 640 8.51 -22.91 27.59
CA ILE A 640 9.76 -22.25 27.19
C ILE A 640 10.95 -22.89 27.91
N ALA A 641 10.85 -23.09 29.23
CA ALA A 641 11.90 -23.73 30.04
C ALA A 641 12.15 -25.17 29.54
N SER A 642 11.11 -25.94 29.30
CA SER A 642 11.22 -27.32 28.76
C SER A 642 11.95 -27.35 27.42
N LEU A 643 11.56 -26.48 26.48
CA LEU A 643 12.18 -26.39 25.17
C LEU A 643 13.67 -26.00 25.27
N TYR A 644 13.98 -25.03 26.14
CA TYR A 644 15.36 -24.60 26.38
C TYR A 644 16.23 -25.73 26.97
N ILE A 645 15.76 -26.43 28.03
CA ILE A 645 16.49 -27.52 28.67
C ILE A 645 16.78 -28.66 27.66
N VAL A 646 15.77 -29.05 26.88
CA VAL A 646 15.92 -30.10 25.89
C VAL A 646 16.96 -29.72 24.82
N GLN A 647 16.96 -28.49 24.32
CA GLN A 647 17.92 -28.02 23.34
C GLN A 647 19.34 -27.90 23.91
N LYS A 648 19.47 -27.39 25.15
CA LYS A 648 20.76 -27.30 25.82
C LYS A 648 21.40 -28.68 26.04
N LYS A 649 20.61 -29.69 26.46
CA LYS A 649 21.09 -31.07 26.56
C LYS A 649 21.54 -31.64 25.20
N LYS A 650 20.81 -31.36 24.11
CA LYS A 650 21.22 -31.77 22.77
C LYS A 650 22.55 -31.16 22.33
N GLN A 651 22.75 -29.87 22.62
CA GLN A 651 24.00 -29.18 22.30
C GLN A 651 25.18 -29.76 23.09
N GLN A 652 24.97 -30.05 24.38
CA GLN A 652 25.99 -30.68 25.21
C GLN A 652 26.32 -32.12 24.79
N ALA A 653 25.35 -32.84 24.24
CA ALA A 653 25.58 -34.20 23.70
C ALA A 653 26.25 -34.18 22.31
N ALA A 654 26.20 -33.07 21.59
CA ALA A 654 26.81 -32.92 20.28
C ALA A 654 28.20 -32.25 20.32
N ALA A 655 28.55 -31.60 21.44
CA ALA A 655 29.87 -31.04 21.73
C ALA A 655 30.76 -32.06 22.42
#